data_3646d37975a7ad8e8844ef615a7ec4c5
#
_entry.id   3646d37975a7ad8e8844ef615a7ec4c5
#
_cell.length_a   1.000
_cell.length_b   1.000
_cell.length_c   1.000
_cell.angle_alpha   90.00
_cell.angle_beta   90.00
_cell.angle_gamma   90.00
#
_symmetry.space_group_name_H-M   'P 1'
#
loop_
_entity.id
_entity.type
_entity.pdbx_description
1 polymer ?
#
loop_
_entity_poly.entity_id
_entity_poly.type
_entity_poly.pdbx_seq_one_letter_code
_entity_poly.pdbx_strand_id
1 'polypeptide(L)'
;MKISENWLRTWVNPAVDSNTLSDQLTMLGLEVDDLSPAAKPFTGVVVGEVLTVEQHPDADRLRVTTVNIGSGEPLQIVCGAPNVRVGMKAPVATIGAVLPGDFKIKKGKLRGIESQGMLCGASEIDLEDKIDGLLELPVDAPVGVDIREYLQLDDHVIDISITPNRGDCFSIRGIAREIGVINQLTVTAPEINAVAATIADEKKVVVSTEGCPRYLGRVIKNVNTKAATPEWMERALVRSGIRQHSILVDITNYVLMELGQPLHAFDAAKIQGSVQVRQANTAEKLVLLNEQEVELNEKVMVIADDEKALAIAGIMGGLSSSVTDETQDIFLESAFFAPLAIAGRARSFGLHTDASQRYERGVDFELPMLAMHRASQLIAELAGGEFGPITTAEQAAVLPKREAIELEQAQVDQLLGYRVDAAFIADALTRLGCAVTVKADGLWSVVPPSHRYDMAIYQDLIEEVARIHGYDNIQISLPKIEAQLAQYQDQFEMAQLRQTLVTLGYQEAISFSFADLKLEKQLNAAVNPLALANPISSDLAVMRSTLLSSLIPCVQYNVNRQQSRVRFFELGLRFDYQDAESIHDLKQIPTLAVIATGAKTSETWHAKPQAMDFFDFKGEIEEVLASGRVQVDYVRSERSWLHPGQSAEVLVDGKSIGYFGRLHPSLEDALDLSTTWVAELDQSAVLQTYVSNFTELSRFPSVRRDIALLISDKINVSEIQQLIEKTGGELLDSTWLFDVYTGQGVEDGKRSLAFALLWQHPSRTLEDAEIKSGMDHILQVLENTYQATLRAS
;
A
#
# COMPACT_ATOMS: atom_id res chain seq x y z
N MET A 1 14.10 7.06 0.19
CA MET A 1 15.47 7.38 0.66
C MET A 1 15.64 8.89 0.66
N LYS A 2 15.98 9.45 1.84
CA LYS A 2 16.21 10.91 1.95
C LYS A 2 17.65 11.29 1.59
N ILE A 3 17.81 12.38 0.88
CA ILE A 3 19.11 12.94 0.53
C ILE A 3 19.11 14.47 0.63
N SER A 4 20.25 15.06 0.98
CA SER A 4 20.48 16.49 0.88
C SER A 4 20.76 16.88 -0.57
N GLU A 5 20.07 17.86 -1.09
CA GLU A 5 20.32 18.43 -2.42
C GLU A 5 21.73 19.03 -2.49
N ASN A 6 22.14 19.75 -1.46
CA ASN A 6 23.48 20.33 -1.40
C ASN A 6 24.58 19.25 -1.47
N TRP A 7 24.37 18.10 -0.80
CA TRP A 7 25.30 16.98 -0.92
C TRP A 7 25.32 16.39 -2.33
N LEU A 8 24.15 16.16 -2.94
CA LEU A 8 24.05 15.71 -4.33
C LEU A 8 24.76 16.66 -5.28
N ARG A 9 24.59 17.98 -5.09
CA ARG A 9 25.21 19.01 -5.93
C ARG A 9 26.73 19.05 -5.82
N THR A 10 27.35 18.50 -4.76
CA THR A 10 28.79 18.30 -4.72
C THR A 10 29.31 17.26 -5.71
N TRP A 11 28.45 16.34 -6.12
CA TRP A 11 28.74 15.27 -7.09
C TRP A 11 28.37 15.66 -8.51
N VAL A 12 27.23 16.31 -8.68
CA VAL A 12 26.73 16.78 -9.97
C VAL A 12 25.88 18.02 -9.75
N ASN A 13 26.21 19.12 -10.42
CA ASN A 13 25.51 20.39 -10.21
C ASN A 13 24.91 20.92 -11.52
N PRO A 14 23.71 20.43 -11.92
CA PRO A 14 23.01 20.97 -13.09
C PRO A 14 22.50 22.38 -12.80
N ALA A 15 22.46 23.22 -13.84
CA ALA A 15 21.96 24.59 -13.75
C ALA A 15 20.42 24.65 -13.75
N VAL A 16 19.78 23.89 -12.86
CA VAL A 16 18.33 23.82 -12.67
C VAL A 16 17.97 24.07 -11.21
N ASP A 17 16.76 24.55 -10.95
CA ASP A 17 16.25 24.70 -9.58
C ASP A 17 15.83 23.34 -8.96
N SER A 18 15.50 23.37 -7.67
CA SER A 18 15.16 22.18 -6.90
C SER A 18 13.89 21.48 -7.41
N ASN A 19 12.90 22.23 -7.89
CA ASN A 19 11.67 21.66 -8.43
C ASN A 19 11.96 20.94 -9.74
N THR A 20 12.68 21.57 -10.65
CA THR A 20 13.09 20.95 -11.91
C THR A 20 13.96 19.71 -11.67
N LEU A 21 14.83 19.74 -10.67
CA LEU A 21 15.64 18.58 -10.28
C LEU A 21 14.76 17.42 -9.78
N SER A 22 13.75 17.72 -8.96
CA SER A 22 12.75 16.75 -8.49
C SER A 22 11.96 16.14 -9.65
N ASP A 23 11.50 16.98 -10.60
CA ASP A 23 10.80 16.51 -11.78
C ASP A 23 11.68 15.59 -12.65
N GLN A 24 12.96 15.98 -12.86
CA GLN A 24 13.93 15.13 -13.58
C GLN A 24 14.10 13.76 -12.92
N LEU A 25 14.25 13.71 -11.59
CA LEU A 25 14.38 12.45 -10.85
C LEU A 25 13.14 11.57 -11.07
N THR A 26 11.95 12.13 -10.89
CA THR A 26 10.69 11.41 -11.06
C THR A 26 10.54 10.88 -12.48
N MET A 27 10.84 11.68 -13.49
CA MET A 27 10.77 11.26 -14.91
C MET A 27 11.84 10.23 -15.28
N LEU A 28 12.93 10.15 -14.53
CA LEU A 28 13.94 9.10 -14.66
C LEU A 28 13.54 7.78 -13.95
N GLY A 29 12.35 7.72 -13.32
CA GLY A 29 11.86 6.55 -12.59
C GLY A 29 12.30 6.51 -11.12
N LEU A 30 12.81 7.62 -10.60
CA LEU A 30 13.16 7.82 -9.19
C LEU A 30 12.13 8.77 -8.57
N GLU A 31 10.92 8.26 -8.30
CA GLU A 31 9.78 9.05 -7.82
C GLU A 31 10.14 9.84 -6.56
N VAL A 32 9.95 11.15 -6.60
CA VAL A 32 10.15 12.03 -5.46
C VAL A 32 8.84 12.15 -4.69
N ASP A 33 8.80 11.59 -3.49
CA ASP A 33 7.64 11.62 -2.60
C ASP A 33 7.49 12.97 -1.90
N ASP A 34 8.64 13.62 -1.55
CA ASP A 34 8.66 14.90 -0.86
C ASP A 34 9.92 15.70 -1.21
N LEU A 35 9.75 17.01 -1.32
CA LEU A 35 10.81 18.00 -1.47
C LEU A 35 10.61 19.08 -0.41
N SER A 36 11.31 18.97 0.69
CA SER A 36 11.17 19.88 1.83
C SER A 36 12.44 20.68 2.11
N PRO A 37 12.33 21.96 2.51
CA PRO A 37 13.48 22.74 2.92
C PRO A 37 14.08 22.17 4.22
N ALA A 38 15.42 22.20 4.34
CA ALA A 38 16.12 21.73 5.52
C ALA A 38 15.77 22.53 6.79
N ALA A 39 15.32 23.76 6.63
CA ALA A 39 14.78 24.59 7.71
C ALA A 39 13.70 25.53 7.16
N LYS A 40 12.69 25.82 7.99
CA LYS A 40 11.67 26.82 7.65
C LYS A 40 12.33 28.19 7.37
N PRO A 41 11.67 29.06 6.61
CA PRO A 41 12.22 30.39 6.32
C PRO A 41 12.27 31.25 7.58
N PHE A 42 13.43 31.86 7.82
CA PHE A 42 13.62 32.92 8.81
C PHE A 42 14.77 33.85 8.33
N THR A 43 14.86 35.06 8.89
CA THR A 43 15.89 36.06 8.47
C THR A 43 16.40 36.86 9.67
N GLY A 44 17.59 37.38 9.57
CA GLY A 44 18.15 38.31 10.56
C GLY A 44 18.66 37.63 11.83
N VAL A 45 18.97 36.34 11.76
CA VAL A 45 19.60 35.61 12.84
C VAL A 45 21.06 35.38 12.53
N VAL A 46 21.94 35.79 13.44
CA VAL A 46 23.39 35.73 13.25
C VAL A 46 24.06 34.97 14.39
N VAL A 47 25.27 34.50 14.16
CA VAL A 47 26.14 33.93 15.22
C VAL A 47 26.54 35.07 16.19
N GLY A 48 26.21 34.94 17.47
CA GLY A 48 26.61 35.89 18.50
C GLY A 48 27.37 35.21 19.63
N GLU A 49 28.24 35.98 20.30
CA GLU A 49 29.03 35.57 21.46
C GLU A 49 28.58 36.30 22.72
N VAL A 50 28.28 35.57 23.77
CA VAL A 50 27.84 36.12 25.05
C VAL A 50 29.10 36.64 25.81
N LEU A 51 29.21 37.95 25.95
CA LEU A 51 30.33 38.60 26.63
C LEU A 51 30.15 38.69 28.15
N THR A 52 28.90 39.01 28.62
CA THR A 52 28.59 39.10 30.05
C THR A 52 27.27 38.46 30.34
N VAL A 53 27.10 37.95 31.57
CA VAL A 53 25.85 37.39 32.08
C VAL A 53 25.64 37.89 33.49
N GLU A 54 24.60 38.68 33.72
CA GLU A 54 24.22 39.21 35.03
C GLU A 54 22.84 38.74 35.46
N GLN A 55 22.58 38.68 36.76
CA GLN A 55 21.25 38.34 37.28
C GLN A 55 20.26 39.48 36.98
N HIS A 56 19.08 39.19 36.50
CA HIS A 56 18.03 40.19 36.33
C HIS A 56 17.57 40.66 37.71
N PRO A 57 17.45 41.99 37.93
CA PRO A 57 17.15 42.54 39.27
C PRO A 57 15.75 42.12 39.81
N ASP A 58 14.77 41.96 38.93
CA ASP A 58 13.36 41.71 39.32
C ASP A 58 12.83 40.34 38.83
N ALA A 59 13.72 39.39 38.48
CA ALA A 59 13.34 38.08 37.98
C ALA A 59 14.40 36.98 38.21
N ASP A 60 14.06 35.95 38.98
CA ASP A 60 14.99 34.87 39.34
C ASP A 60 15.45 34.01 38.16
N ARG A 61 14.59 33.83 37.16
CA ARG A 61 14.84 32.99 35.97
C ARG A 61 15.41 33.73 34.78
N LEU A 62 15.51 35.08 34.83
CA LEU A 62 16.04 35.85 33.73
C LEU A 62 17.50 36.26 34.01
N ARG A 63 18.25 36.38 32.94
CA ARG A 63 19.60 36.91 32.90
C ARG A 63 19.66 38.09 31.94
N VAL A 64 20.44 39.12 32.29
CA VAL A 64 20.77 40.22 31.38
C VAL A 64 22.13 39.90 30.80
N THR A 65 22.19 39.81 29.47
CA THR A 65 23.41 39.44 28.77
C THR A 65 23.85 40.58 27.88
N THR A 66 25.18 40.71 27.67
CA THR A 66 25.74 41.53 26.63
C THR A 66 26.29 40.61 25.54
N VAL A 67 25.89 40.79 24.29
CA VAL A 67 26.17 39.86 23.20
C VAL A 67 26.84 40.58 22.06
N ASN A 68 28.01 40.10 21.64
CA ASN A 68 28.72 40.52 20.45
C ASN A 68 28.13 39.85 19.21
N ILE A 69 27.72 40.62 18.21
CA ILE A 69 27.18 40.13 16.93
C ILE A 69 28.10 40.47 15.73
N GLY A 70 29.39 40.80 15.98
CA GLY A 70 30.36 41.04 14.94
C GLY A 70 30.32 42.46 14.31
N SER A 71 29.28 43.24 14.60
CA SER A 71 29.11 44.59 14.05
C SER A 71 28.50 45.52 15.08
N GLY A 72 29.04 46.78 15.19
CA GLY A 72 28.51 47.79 16.09
C GLY A 72 28.85 47.54 17.57
N GLU A 73 28.05 48.23 18.46
CA GLU A 73 28.16 47.98 19.88
C GLU A 73 27.47 46.69 20.27
N PRO A 74 27.99 45.98 21.31
CA PRO A 74 27.35 44.77 21.83
C PRO A 74 25.91 44.98 22.25
N LEU A 75 25.01 44.04 21.95
CA LEU A 75 23.61 44.15 22.24
C LEU A 75 23.28 43.72 23.68
N GLN A 76 22.45 44.45 24.38
CA GLN A 76 21.82 43.98 25.64
C GLN A 76 20.63 43.08 25.31
N ILE A 77 20.66 41.85 25.77
CA ILE A 77 19.57 40.86 25.53
C ILE A 77 19.19 40.24 26.88
N VAL A 78 17.89 40.20 27.17
CA VAL A 78 17.36 39.50 28.34
C VAL A 78 17.04 38.04 27.92
N CYS A 79 17.67 37.09 28.60
CA CYS A 79 17.56 35.66 28.27
C CYS A 79 17.02 34.84 29.45
N GLY A 80 16.11 33.92 29.18
CA GLY A 80 15.56 33.02 30.18
C GLY A 80 16.10 31.59 30.11
N ALA A 81 17.00 31.32 29.18
CA ALA A 81 17.56 29.98 28.98
C ALA A 81 18.50 29.56 30.13
N PRO A 82 18.42 28.32 30.62
CA PRO A 82 19.16 27.85 31.77
C PRO A 82 20.67 27.67 31.47
N ASN A 83 21.04 27.47 30.23
CA ASN A 83 22.41 27.16 29.77
C ASN A 83 23.24 28.39 29.37
N VAL A 84 22.68 29.62 29.42
CA VAL A 84 23.37 30.83 29.02
C VAL A 84 24.59 31.08 29.94
N ARG A 85 25.78 31.28 29.33
CA ARG A 85 27.05 31.53 30.03
C ARG A 85 27.99 32.44 29.20
N VAL A 86 28.92 33.05 29.87
CA VAL A 86 29.97 33.88 29.25
C VAL A 86 30.85 33.02 28.32
N GLY A 87 31.15 33.52 27.15
CA GLY A 87 31.93 32.84 26.10
C GLY A 87 31.10 31.88 25.24
N MET A 88 29.82 31.68 25.56
CA MET A 88 28.94 30.86 24.73
C MET A 88 28.63 31.54 23.40
N LYS A 89 28.73 30.80 22.31
CA LYS A 89 28.23 31.21 21.01
C LYS A 89 26.84 30.60 20.76
N ALA A 90 25.93 31.44 20.28
CA ALA A 90 24.53 31.01 20.04
C ALA A 90 23.90 31.83 18.90
N PRO A 91 22.81 31.36 18.25
CA PRO A 91 22.07 32.18 17.32
C PRO A 91 21.42 33.36 18.00
N VAL A 92 21.54 34.53 17.39
CA VAL A 92 20.98 35.80 17.87
C VAL A 92 20.05 36.37 16.82
N ALA A 93 18.77 36.40 17.14
CA ALA A 93 17.82 37.16 16.33
C ALA A 93 17.91 38.65 16.66
N THR A 94 18.34 39.43 15.69
CA THR A 94 18.49 40.89 15.81
C THR A 94 17.17 41.63 15.67
N ILE A 95 17.12 42.94 16.01
CA ILE A 95 15.92 43.75 15.79
C ILE A 95 15.58 43.76 14.30
N GLY A 96 14.31 43.37 13.97
CA GLY A 96 13.84 43.24 12.60
C GLY A 96 13.93 41.80 12.05
N ALA A 97 14.59 40.89 12.73
CA ALA A 97 14.57 39.48 12.39
C ALA A 97 13.14 38.93 12.34
N VAL A 98 12.90 38.00 11.42
CA VAL A 98 11.63 37.28 11.28
C VAL A 98 11.92 35.80 11.51
N LEU A 99 11.41 35.26 12.59
CA LEU A 99 11.53 33.85 12.96
C LEU A 99 10.39 33.01 12.34
N PRO A 100 10.46 31.69 12.35
CA PRO A 100 9.40 30.81 11.86
C PRO A 100 8.03 31.19 12.46
N GLY A 101 6.97 31.11 11.63
CA GLY A 101 5.62 31.57 12.01
C GLY A 101 5.45 33.10 11.96
N ASP A 102 6.27 33.79 11.14
CA ASP A 102 6.21 35.26 10.95
C ASP A 102 6.43 36.09 12.24
N PHE A 103 7.14 35.50 13.21
CA PHE A 103 7.40 36.14 14.48
C PHE A 103 8.52 37.19 14.33
N LYS A 104 8.12 38.49 14.37
CA LYS A 104 9.09 39.61 14.20
C LYS A 104 9.70 40.01 15.52
N ILE A 105 11.03 40.04 15.57
CA ILE A 105 11.80 40.53 16.72
C ILE A 105 11.79 42.06 16.74
N LYS A 106 11.34 42.61 17.86
CA LYS A 106 11.27 44.02 18.11
C LYS A 106 12.06 44.32 19.37
N LYS A 107 12.54 45.58 19.49
CA LYS A 107 13.03 46.08 20.74
C LYS A 107 11.95 46.02 21.81
N GLY A 108 12.23 45.30 22.89
CA GLY A 108 11.26 45.05 23.94
C GLY A 108 11.77 45.43 25.32
N LYS A 109 10.90 45.43 26.31
CA LYS A 109 11.25 45.50 27.73
C LYS A 109 10.71 44.30 28.45
N LEU A 110 11.61 43.56 29.09
CA LEU A 110 11.25 42.40 29.93
C LEU A 110 11.43 42.79 31.40
N ARG A 111 10.34 42.94 32.14
CA ARG A 111 10.31 43.39 33.53
C ARG A 111 11.18 44.66 33.77
N GLY A 112 10.99 45.67 32.88
CA GLY A 112 11.67 46.95 33.01
C GLY A 112 13.07 47.05 32.32
N ILE A 113 13.73 45.95 32.04
CA ILE A 113 15.04 45.88 31.34
C ILE A 113 14.84 45.78 29.83
N GLU A 114 15.58 46.59 29.08
CA GLU A 114 15.50 46.60 27.63
C GLU A 114 16.21 45.40 27.04
N SER A 115 15.58 44.75 26.05
CA SER A 115 16.16 43.69 25.22
C SER A 115 16.21 44.14 23.75
N GLN A 116 17.39 44.09 23.15
CA GLN A 116 17.66 44.53 21.78
C GLN A 116 17.79 43.35 20.79
N GLY A 117 17.18 42.23 21.10
CA GLY A 117 17.20 41.02 20.33
C GLY A 117 16.76 39.82 21.16
N MET A 118 16.98 38.64 20.61
CA MET A 118 16.66 37.36 21.27
C MET A 118 17.80 36.36 20.99
N LEU A 119 18.29 35.72 22.05
CA LEU A 119 19.11 34.53 21.92
C LEU A 119 18.18 33.35 21.63
N CYS A 120 18.50 32.53 20.63
CA CYS A 120 17.61 31.46 20.16
C CYS A 120 18.15 30.08 20.51
N GLY A 121 17.26 29.20 20.88
CA GLY A 121 17.47 27.77 20.86
C GLY A 121 17.14 27.15 19.49
N ALA A 122 17.33 25.86 19.35
CA ALA A 122 17.02 25.13 18.12
C ALA A 122 15.52 25.21 17.75
N SER A 123 14.63 25.20 18.76
CA SER A 123 13.18 25.26 18.56
C SER A 123 12.69 26.61 18.00
N GLU A 124 13.33 27.72 18.37
CA GLU A 124 12.95 29.04 17.89
C GLU A 124 13.29 29.26 16.40
N ILE A 125 14.26 28.52 15.89
CA ILE A 125 14.65 28.55 14.47
C ILE A 125 14.23 27.28 13.71
N ASP A 126 13.35 26.45 14.34
CA ASP A 126 12.71 25.26 13.78
C ASP A 126 13.71 24.16 13.31
N LEU A 127 14.79 23.98 14.04
CA LEU A 127 15.76 22.93 13.78
C LEU A 127 15.46 21.64 14.57
N GLU A 128 14.90 21.76 15.77
CA GLU A 128 14.49 20.63 16.61
C GLU A 128 13.26 20.97 17.46
N ASP A 129 12.36 20.01 17.68
CA ASP A 129 11.08 20.26 18.33
C ASP A 129 11.13 20.55 19.83
N LYS A 130 12.17 20.11 20.57
CA LYS A 130 12.23 20.26 22.04
C LYS A 130 13.66 20.16 22.61
N ILE A 131 14.39 21.26 22.56
CA ILE A 131 15.57 21.44 23.43
C ILE A 131 15.26 22.57 24.39
N ASP A 132 15.42 22.33 25.69
CA ASP A 132 15.32 23.39 26.72
C ASP A 132 16.67 24.12 26.81
N GLY A 133 16.70 25.35 26.28
CA GLY A 133 17.88 26.20 26.29
C GLY A 133 18.29 26.73 24.92
N LEU A 134 19.42 27.43 24.88
CA LEU A 134 20.00 28.00 23.67
C LEU A 134 20.69 26.90 22.85
N LEU A 135 20.68 27.06 21.53
CA LEU A 135 21.52 26.28 20.63
C LEU A 135 22.95 26.72 20.82
N GLU A 136 23.77 25.83 21.38
CA GLU A 136 25.20 26.11 21.55
C GLU A 136 25.95 25.83 20.26
N LEU A 137 26.64 26.84 19.77
CA LEU A 137 27.49 26.74 18.59
C LEU A 137 28.95 26.49 19.00
N PRO A 138 29.76 25.86 18.14
CA PRO A 138 31.18 25.65 18.37
C PRO A 138 31.93 26.94 18.69
N VAL A 139 32.98 26.83 19.50
CA VAL A 139 33.77 27.98 19.98
C VAL A 139 34.40 28.75 18.82
N ASP A 140 34.71 28.09 17.72
CA ASP A 140 35.28 28.66 16.50
C ASP A 140 34.23 29.24 15.52
N ALA A 141 32.90 29.08 15.79
CA ALA A 141 31.86 29.66 14.96
C ALA A 141 32.11 31.18 14.74
N PRO A 142 32.11 31.67 13.49
CA PRO A 142 32.44 33.06 13.16
C PRO A 142 31.34 34.02 13.59
N VAL A 143 31.61 34.88 14.55
CA VAL A 143 30.64 35.86 15.07
C VAL A 143 30.19 36.81 13.96
N GLY A 144 28.89 37.06 13.86
CA GLY A 144 28.30 38.00 12.89
C GLY A 144 27.88 37.35 11.56
N VAL A 145 28.27 36.11 11.31
CA VAL A 145 27.81 35.39 10.12
C VAL A 145 26.32 35.00 10.27
N ASP A 146 25.56 35.09 9.18
CA ASP A 146 24.19 34.63 9.15
C ASP A 146 24.09 33.15 9.50
N ILE A 147 23.18 32.80 10.41
CA ILE A 147 23.08 31.44 10.91
C ILE A 147 22.64 30.45 9.83
N ARG A 148 21.84 30.91 8.82
CA ARG A 148 21.45 30.06 7.69
C ARG A 148 22.65 29.69 6.83
N GLU A 149 23.57 30.66 6.63
CA GLU A 149 24.80 30.43 5.91
C GLU A 149 25.75 29.51 6.70
N TYR A 150 25.95 29.80 8.00
CA TYR A 150 26.84 29.00 8.86
C TYR A 150 26.38 27.54 8.97
N LEU A 151 25.10 27.31 9.22
CA LEU A 151 24.52 25.95 9.33
C LEU A 151 24.11 25.37 7.96
N GLN A 152 24.34 26.10 6.85
CA GLN A 152 23.96 25.68 5.49
C GLN A 152 22.47 25.27 5.40
N LEU A 153 21.58 26.10 5.96
CA LEU A 153 20.14 25.80 6.03
C LEU A 153 19.40 26.04 4.71
N ASP A 154 20.05 26.69 3.74
CA ASP A 154 19.54 26.83 2.38
C ASP A 154 19.83 25.58 1.58
N ASP A 155 19.13 24.50 1.95
CA ASP A 155 19.21 23.17 1.39
C ASP A 155 17.80 22.56 1.33
N HIS A 156 17.62 21.58 0.45
CA HIS A 156 16.42 20.78 0.41
C HIS A 156 16.73 19.31 0.71
N VAL A 157 15.80 18.69 1.39
CA VAL A 157 15.76 17.23 1.56
C VAL A 157 14.82 16.65 0.53
N ILE A 158 15.35 15.78 -0.32
CA ILE A 158 14.60 15.08 -1.36
C ILE A 158 14.34 13.67 -0.84
N ASP A 159 13.07 13.28 -0.69
CA ASP A 159 12.69 11.91 -0.35
C ASP A 159 12.32 11.13 -1.62
N ILE A 160 13.07 10.08 -1.90
CA ILE A 160 12.98 9.33 -3.17
C ILE A 160 12.53 7.90 -2.90
N SER A 161 11.46 7.49 -3.56
CA SER A 161 11.03 6.09 -3.66
C SER A 161 11.84 5.36 -4.72
N ILE A 162 12.65 4.41 -4.28
CA ILE A 162 13.51 3.64 -5.17
C ILE A 162 12.91 2.25 -5.40
N THR A 163 12.65 1.93 -6.67
CA THR A 163 12.12 0.62 -7.06
C THR A 163 13.12 -0.51 -6.82
N PRO A 164 12.65 -1.76 -6.61
CA PRO A 164 13.54 -2.88 -6.31
C PRO A 164 14.62 -3.18 -7.37
N ASN A 165 14.40 -2.84 -8.63
CA ASN A 165 15.37 -3.03 -9.71
C ASN A 165 16.48 -1.96 -9.71
N ARG A 166 16.29 -0.82 -9.04
CA ARG A 166 17.24 0.29 -9.04
C ARG A 166 18.08 0.36 -7.76
N GLY A 167 18.59 -0.78 -7.30
CA GLY A 167 19.50 -0.87 -6.15
C GLY A 167 20.74 0.03 -6.25
N ASP A 168 21.20 0.33 -7.46
CA ASP A 168 22.30 1.25 -7.76
C ASP A 168 22.04 2.69 -7.31
N CYS A 169 20.79 3.10 -7.21
CA CYS A 169 20.36 4.45 -6.81
C CYS A 169 20.22 4.64 -5.28
N PHE A 170 20.52 3.62 -4.45
CA PHE A 170 20.52 3.76 -2.99
C PHE A 170 21.76 4.47 -2.44
N SER A 171 22.24 5.50 -3.14
CA SER A 171 23.38 6.32 -2.74
C SER A 171 23.40 7.67 -3.48
N ILE A 172 24.11 8.65 -2.91
CA ILE A 172 24.40 9.93 -3.58
C ILE A 172 25.08 9.68 -4.93
N ARG A 173 26.08 8.77 -4.97
CA ARG A 173 26.78 8.39 -6.20
C ARG A 173 25.84 7.87 -7.28
N GLY A 174 24.88 7.00 -6.91
CA GLY A 174 23.94 6.42 -7.86
C GLY A 174 23.00 7.47 -8.43
N ILE A 175 22.43 8.32 -7.59
CA ILE A 175 21.55 9.41 -8.01
C ILE A 175 22.30 10.45 -8.84
N ALA A 176 23.54 10.77 -8.46
CA ALA A 176 24.38 11.69 -9.22
C ALA A 176 24.67 11.20 -10.65
N ARG A 177 24.83 9.88 -10.83
CA ARG A 177 24.99 9.30 -12.18
C ARG A 177 23.75 9.58 -13.02
N GLU A 178 22.55 9.35 -12.51
CA GLU A 178 21.29 9.57 -13.22
C GLU A 178 21.11 11.03 -13.63
N ILE A 179 21.33 11.95 -12.70
CA ILE A 179 21.28 13.40 -12.96
C ILE A 179 22.37 13.82 -13.95
N GLY A 180 23.56 13.21 -13.85
CA GLY A 180 24.65 13.46 -14.80
C GLY A 180 24.27 13.03 -16.22
N VAL A 181 23.62 11.88 -16.38
CA VAL A 181 23.18 11.35 -17.68
C VAL A 181 22.17 12.28 -18.34
N ILE A 182 21.10 12.67 -17.64
CA ILE A 182 20.03 13.50 -18.23
C ILE A 182 20.51 14.92 -18.55
N ASN A 183 21.38 15.50 -17.72
CA ASN A 183 21.92 16.83 -17.90
C ASN A 183 23.24 16.87 -18.70
N GLN A 184 23.72 15.72 -19.18
CA GLN A 184 24.98 15.58 -19.94
C GLN A 184 26.19 16.18 -19.18
N LEU A 185 26.23 15.98 -17.87
CA LEU A 185 27.28 16.45 -16.99
C LEU A 185 28.14 15.30 -16.50
N THR A 186 29.43 15.58 -16.28
CA THR A 186 30.34 14.64 -15.65
C THR A 186 30.09 14.64 -14.13
N VAL A 187 29.99 13.44 -13.55
CA VAL A 187 29.93 13.27 -12.09
C VAL A 187 31.31 13.47 -11.50
N THR A 188 31.41 14.35 -10.52
CA THR A 188 32.67 14.66 -9.81
C THR A 188 32.70 13.88 -8.49
N ALA A 189 33.37 12.72 -8.49
CA ALA A 189 33.55 11.94 -7.27
C ALA A 189 34.59 12.62 -6.34
N PRO A 190 34.46 12.49 -5.01
CA PRO A 190 35.52 12.89 -4.10
C PRO A 190 36.78 12.06 -4.36
N GLU A 191 37.93 12.65 -4.10
CA GLU A 191 39.21 11.94 -4.20
C GLU A 191 39.31 10.89 -3.07
N ILE A 192 39.41 9.63 -3.45
CA ILE A 192 39.53 8.51 -2.52
C ILE A 192 40.92 7.92 -2.62
N ASN A 193 41.69 8.16 -1.60
CA ASN A 193 43.10 7.72 -1.53
C ASN A 193 43.25 6.44 -0.70
N ALA A 194 44.01 5.49 -1.20
CA ALA A 194 44.35 4.29 -0.44
C ALA A 194 45.24 4.63 0.76
N VAL A 195 44.80 4.28 1.95
CA VAL A 195 45.61 4.39 3.18
C VAL A 195 46.54 3.20 3.24
N ALA A 196 47.86 3.47 3.25
CA ALA A 196 48.88 2.42 3.34
C ALA A 196 48.83 1.67 4.68
N ALA A 197 49.23 0.40 4.68
CA ALA A 197 49.39 -0.33 5.92
C ALA A 197 50.60 0.23 6.70
N THR A 198 50.40 0.52 7.98
CA THR A 198 51.42 1.00 8.93
C THR A 198 51.82 -0.07 9.96
N ILE A 199 50.99 -1.11 10.09
CA ILE A 199 51.21 -2.28 10.94
C ILE A 199 51.03 -3.56 10.13
N ALA A 200 51.51 -4.69 10.65
CA ALA A 200 51.39 -5.98 10.00
C ALA A 200 50.17 -6.81 10.49
N ASP A 201 49.39 -6.23 11.40
CA ASP A 201 48.28 -6.93 12.03
C ASP A 201 47.17 -7.18 11.01
N GLU A 202 46.76 -8.44 10.85
CA GLU A 202 45.67 -8.86 10.00
C GLU A 202 44.82 -9.94 10.69
N LYS A 203 43.57 -10.08 10.29
CA LYS A 203 42.73 -11.21 10.66
C LYS A 203 42.49 -12.07 9.45
N LYS A 204 42.67 -13.37 9.61
CA LYS A 204 42.35 -14.34 8.57
C LYS A 204 40.84 -14.34 8.32
N VAL A 205 40.46 -14.31 7.07
CA VAL A 205 39.05 -14.40 6.63
C VAL A 205 38.84 -15.71 5.88
N VAL A 206 37.82 -16.47 6.25
CA VAL A 206 37.42 -17.73 5.61
C VAL A 206 35.98 -17.62 5.13
N VAL A 207 35.75 -17.79 3.84
CA VAL A 207 34.41 -17.78 3.26
C VAL A 207 34.06 -19.20 2.84
N SER A 208 33.03 -19.78 3.45
CA SER A 208 32.56 -21.15 3.21
C SER A 208 31.16 -21.23 2.58
N THR A 209 30.69 -20.13 1.96
CA THR A 209 29.38 -20.05 1.30
C THR A 209 29.47 -19.27 0.02
N GLU A 210 28.75 -19.72 -1.01
CA GLU A 210 28.63 -18.99 -2.28
C GLU A 210 27.84 -17.67 -2.16
N GLY A 211 27.11 -17.50 -1.05
CA GLY A 211 26.34 -16.29 -0.75
C GLY A 211 27.21 -15.06 -0.50
N CYS A 212 28.52 -15.23 -0.28
CA CYS A 212 29.47 -14.13 -0.11
C CYS A 212 30.65 -14.29 -1.09
N PRO A 213 30.50 -13.91 -2.35
CA PRO A 213 31.56 -14.03 -3.34
C PRO A 213 32.82 -13.20 -3.07
N ARG A 214 32.71 -12.08 -2.33
CA ARG A 214 33.84 -11.20 -1.99
C ARG A 214 33.66 -10.63 -0.59
N TYR A 215 34.69 -10.77 0.24
CA TYR A 215 34.77 -10.21 1.58
C TYR A 215 36.11 -9.54 1.81
N LEU A 216 36.10 -8.29 2.23
CA LEU A 216 37.26 -7.52 2.59
C LEU A 216 37.23 -7.22 4.08
N GLY A 217 38.35 -7.38 4.74
CA GLY A 217 38.52 -7.02 6.13
C GLY A 217 39.79 -6.22 6.36
N ARG A 218 39.78 -5.32 7.31
CA ARG A 218 40.94 -4.53 7.70
C ARG A 218 41.02 -4.34 9.21
N VAL A 219 42.14 -4.65 9.81
CA VAL A 219 42.42 -4.31 11.21
C VAL A 219 42.90 -2.88 11.28
N ILE A 220 42.35 -2.08 12.20
CA ILE A 220 42.79 -0.71 12.48
C ILE A 220 42.93 -0.62 14.00
N LYS A 221 44.09 -0.27 14.49
CA LYS A 221 44.39 -0.18 15.91
C LYS A 221 44.51 1.26 16.38
N ASN A 222 44.36 1.46 17.68
CA ASN A 222 44.48 2.74 18.36
C ASN A 222 43.57 3.82 17.79
N VAL A 223 42.34 3.47 17.43
CA VAL A 223 41.34 4.43 16.96
C VAL A 223 40.73 5.22 18.12
N ASN A 224 40.55 6.52 17.93
CA ASN A 224 39.84 7.37 18.89
C ASN A 224 38.32 7.30 18.67
N THR A 225 37.69 6.37 19.34
CA THR A 225 36.20 6.20 19.27
C THR A 225 35.40 7.35 19.87
N LYS A 226 36.06 8.24 20.65
CA LYS A 226 35.46 9.43 21.27
C LYS A 226 35.69 10.70 20.46
N ALA A 227 36.28 10.61 19.26
CA ALA A 227 36.35 11.72 18.36
C ALA A 227 34.96 12.22 17.99
N ALA A 228 34.78 13.54 17.96
CA ALA A 228 33.49 14.11 17.55
C ALA A 228 33.31 13.93 16.04
N THR A 229 32.11 13.56 15.65
CA THR A 229 31.72 13.58 14.25
C THR A 229 31.67 15.01 13.76
N PRO A 230 32.37 15.36 12.66
CA PRO A 230 32.39 16.73 12.17
C PRO A 230 31.01 17.16 11.66
N GLU A 231 30.65 18.43 11.85
CA GLU A 231 29.36 19.01 11.51
C GLU A 231 28.89 18.71 10.07
N TRP A 232 29.83 18.72 9.11
CA TRP A 232 29.49 18.44 7.72
C TRP A 232 28.99 17.00 7.52
N MET A 233 29.56 16.03 8.24
CA MET A 233 29.17 14.62 8.18
C MET A 233 27.85 14.40 8.95
N GLU A 234 27.74 14.96 10.15
CA GLU A 234 26.50 14.94 10.94
C GLU A 234 25.33 15.50 10.13
N ARG A 235 25.50 16.67 9.54
CA ARG A 235 24.49 17.33 8.69
C ARG A 235 24.07 16.47 7.49
N ALA A 236 25.01 15.84 6.81
CA ALA A 236 24.75 14.95 5.71
C ALA A 236 23.92 13.73 6.14
N LEU A 237 24.26 13.11 7.27
CA LEU A 237 23.55 11.96 7.82
C LEU A 237 22.14 12.32 8.30
N VAL A 238 22.00 13.38 9.10
CA VAL A 238 20.72 13.81 9.66
C VAL A 238 19.73 14.17 8.54
N ARG A 239 20.17 14.92 7.51
CA ARG A 239 19.33 15.23 6.34
C ARG A 239 19.02 14.01 5.50
N SER A 240 19.79 12.96 5.62
CA SER A 240 19.50 11.66 5.01
C SER A 240 18.62 10.75 5.89
N GLY A 241 18.13 11.25 7.02
CA GLY A 241 17.29 10.51 7.96
C GLY A 241 18.03 9.52 8.83
N ILE A 242 19.37 9.61 8.88
CA ILE A 242 20.23 8.73 9.69
C ILE A 242 20.60 9.44 10.99
N ARG A 243 20.31 8.77 12.10
CA ARG A 243 20.68 9.28 13.42
C ARG A 243 22.20 9.18 13.63
N GLN A 244 22.79 10.20 14.22
CA GLN A 244 24.15 10.21 14.70
C GLN A 244 24.32 9.20 15.85
N HIS A 245 25.46 8.51 15.88
CA HIS A 245 25.84 7.54 16.92
C HIS A 245 27.24 7.82 17.49
N SER A 246 28.26 7.31 16.84
CA SER A 246 29.65 7.50 17.16
C SER A 246 30.45 7.66 15.89
N ILE A 247 31.61 8.27 15.97
CA ILE A 247 32.43 8.59 14.77
C ILE A 247 32.61 7.37 13.85
N LEU A 248 32.81 6.17 14.37
CA LEU A 248 33.04 4.98 13.55
C LEU A 248 31.74 4.52 12.86
N VAL A 249 30.63 4.53 13.57
CA VAL A 249 29.31 4.19 13.00
C VAL A 249 28.89 5.26 12.01
N ASP A 250 29.12 6.52 12.32
CA ASP A 250 28.78 7.65 11.43
C ASP A 250 29.60 7.60 10.13
N ILE A 251 30.89 7.26 10.19
CA ILE A 251 31.70 7.04 8.98
C ILE A 251 31.16 5.88 8.15
N THR A 252 30.79 4.74 8.76
CA THR A 252 30.23 3.61 7.99
C THR A 252 28.91 3.97 7.35
N ASN A 253 28.03 4.69 8.05
CA ASN A 253 26.78 5.21 7.54
C ASN A 253 26.97 6.29 6.45
N TYR A 254 27.98 7.15 6.60
CA TYR A 254 28.30 8.15 5.59
C TYR A 254 28.74 7.49 4.27
N VAL A 255 29.62 6.50 4.32
CA VAL A 255 30.07 5.76 3.13
C VAL A 255 28.92 4.95 2.52
N LEU A 256 28.03 4.39 3.35
CA LEU A 256 26.81 3.73 2.89
C LEU A 256 25.94 4.68 2.08
N MET A 257 25.70 5.89 2.55
CA MET A 257 24.89 6.91 1.84
C MET A 257 25.64 7.52 0.65
N GLU A 258 26.94 7.74 0.80
CA GLU A 258 27.79 8.32 -0.26
C GLU A 258 27.92 7.37 -1.46
N LEU A 259 28.27 6.11 -1.23
CA LEU A 259 28.66 5.15 -2.27
C LEU A 259 27.65 4.01 -2.50
N GLY A 260 26.80 3.70 -1.53
CA GLY A 260 25.85 2.58 -1.60
C GLY A 260 26.41 1.25 -1.06
N GLN A 261 27.60 1.27 -0.41
CA GLN A 261 28.22 0.08 0.18
C GLN A 261 27.97 0.04 1.68
N PRO A 262 27.18 -0.93 2.18
CA PRO A 262 27.14 -1.16 3.62
C PRO A 262 28.49 -1.63 4.15
N LEU A 263 28.91 -1.06 5.27
CA LEU A 263 30.14 -1.40 5.99
C LEU A 263 29.77 -1.77 7.43
N HIS A 264 30.61 -2.56 8.09
CA HIS A 264 30.47 -2.82 9.51
C HIS A 264 31.82 -2.77 10.23
N ALA A 265 31.83 -2.21 11.45
CA ALA A 265 33.00 -2.18 12.30
C ALA A 265 32.76 -3.08 13.51
N PHE A 266 33.56 -4.11 13.67
CA PHE A 266 33.60 -4.95 14.85
C PHE A 266 34.70 -4.49 15.81
N ASP A 267 34.48 -4.66 17.12
CA ASP A 267 35.52 -4.57 18.11
C ASP A 267 36.49 -5.76 17.93
N ALA A 268 37.68 -5.48 17.47
CA ALA A 268 38.67 -6.51 17.12
C ALA A 268 39.08 -7.39 18.32
N ALA A 269 39.02 -6.87 19.56
CA ALA A 269 39.32 -7.60 20.77
C ALA A 269 38.26 -8.64 21.11
N LYS A 270 37.03 -8.48 20.60
CA LYS A 270 35.92 -9.39 20.82
C LYS A 270 35.83 -10.51 19.79
N ILE A 271 36.66 -10.52 18.75
CA ILE A 271 36.72 -11.55 17.71
C ILE A 271 37.76 -12.60 18.10
N GLN A 272 37.34 -13.85 18.27
CA GLN A 272 38.22 -14.95 18.60
C GLN A 272 38.71 -15.69 17.34
N GLY A 273 40.02 -15.66 17.10
CA GLY A 273 40.65 -16.34 15.94
C GLY A 273 40.32 -15.70 14.59
N SER A 274 39.84 -16.47 13.64
CA SER A 274 39.51 -16.06 12.26
C SER A 274 38.11 -15.52 12.12
N VAL A 275 37.89 -14.64 11.14
CA VAL A 275 36.55 -14.23 10.71
C VAL A 275 36.05 -15.24 9.70
N GLN A 276 34.86 -15.76 9.91
CA GLN A 276 34.23 -16.78 9.06
C GLN A 276 32.93 -16.27 8.51
N VAL A 277 32.72 -16.42 7.20
CA VAL A 277 31.43 -16.20 6.55
C VAL A 277 30.86 -17.57 6.20
N ARG A 278 29.80 -17.95 6.88
CA ARG A 278 29.18 -19.28 6.79
C ARG A 278 27.66 -19.23 6.92
N GLN A 279 26.98 -20.35 6.64
CA GLN A 279 25.61 -20.52 7.09
C GLN A 279 25.57 -20.69 8.61
N ALA A 280 24.50 -20.20 9.24
CA ALA A 280 24.27 -20.39 10.66
C ALA A 280 24.06 -21.88 10.98
N ASN A 281 24.40 -22.29 12.19
CA ASN A 281 24.02 -23.60 12.69
C ASN A 281 22.54 -23.61 13.10
N THR A 282 21.92 -24.79 13.11
CA THR A 282 20.55 -24.95 13.58
C THR A 282 20.43 -24.49 15.03
N ALA A 283 19.44 -23.61 15.30
CA ALA A 283 19.16 -23.02 16.60
C ALA A 283 20.34 -22.22 17.22
N GLU A 284 21.25 -21.70 16.39
CA GLU A 284 22.32 -20.79 16.83
C GLU A 284 21.67 -19.47 17.29
N LYS A 285 22.04 -18.98 18.47
CA LYS A 285 21.46 -17.77 19.05
C LYS A 285 22.37 -16.56 18.87
N LEU A 286 21.76 -15.42 18.59
CA LEU A 286 22.44 -14.14 18.45
C LEU A 286 21.61 -13.03 19.05
N VAL A 287 22.22 -12.20 19.88
CA VAL A 287 21.61 -10.94 20.35
C VAL A 287 22.08 -9.85 19.39
N LEU A 288 21.13 -9.19 18.75
CA LEU A 288 21.37 -8.15 17.74
C LEU A 288 21.63 -6.78 18.38
N LEU A 289 22.09 -5.81 17.58
CA LEU A 289 22.34 -4.42 18.03
C LEU A 289 21.07 -3.72 18.58
N ASN A 290 19.89 -4.16 18.20
CA ASN A 290 18.60 -3.68 18.73
C ASN A 290 18.15 -4.44 19.98
N GLU A 291 19.03 -5.21 20.61
CA GLU A 291 18.81 -6.03 21.82
C GLU A 291 17.85 -7.22 21.62
N GLN A 292 17.36 -7.46 20.40
CA GLN A 292 16.53 -8.61 20.09
C GLN A 292 17.38 -9.89 20.08
N GLU A 293 17.01 -10.91 20.86
CA GLU A 293 17.56 -12.26 20.74
C GLU A 293 16.84 -13.00 19.60
N VAL A 294 17.60 -13.51 18.65
CA VAL A 294 17.09 -14.28 17.52
C VAL A 294 17.66 -15.70 17.52
N GLU A 295 16.85 -16.66 17.12
CA GLU A 295 17.27 -18.02 16.84
C GLU A 295 17.45 -18.20 15.34
N LEU A 296 18.66 -18.52 14.91
CA LEU A 296 19.05 -18.61 13.52
C LEU A 296 18.77 -20.03 12.98
N ASN A 297 18.67 -20.13 11.67
CA ASN A 297 18.53 -21.39 10.95
C ASN A 297 19.55 -21.48 9.80
N GLU A 298 19.72 -22.67 9.24
CA GLU A 298 20.72 -22.98 8.21
C GLU A 298 20.54 -22.20 6.89
N LYS A 299 19.43 -21.47 6.72
CA LYS A 299 19.20 -20.60 5.53
C LYS A 299 19.76 -19.20 5.71
N VAL A 300 20.23 -18.88 6.90
CA VAL A 300 20.74 -17.55 7.26
C VAL A 300 22.25 -17.55 7.20
N MET A 301 22.83 -16.61 6.48
CA MET A 301 24.27 -16.41 6.43
C MET A 301 24.71 -15.53 7.61
N VAL A 302 25.79 -15.88 8.25
CA VAL A 302 26.38 -15.15 9.38
C VAL A 302 27.83 -14.80 9.14
N ILE A 303 28.24 -13.67 9.75
CA ILE A 303 29.63 -13.41 10.06
C ILE A 303 29.87 -14.00 11.45
N ALA A 304 30.88 -14.84 11.58
CA ALA A 304 31.21 -15.56 12.80
C ALA A 304 32.70 -15.46 13.08
N ASP A 305 33.09 -15.81 14.29
CA ASP A 305 34.47 -16.13 14.64
C ASP A 305 34.63 -17.65 14.83
N ASP A 306 35.72 -18.09 15.45
CA ASP A 306 35.96 -19.52 15.68
C ASP A 306 35.01 -20.10 16.76
N GLU A 307 34.30 -19.27 17.52
CA GLU A 307 33.43 -19.70 18.64
C GLU A 307 31.94 -19.45 18.39
N LYS A 308 31.55 -18.34 17.80
CA LYS A 308 30.15 -17.87 17.73
C LYS A 308 29.83 -17.00 16.51
N ALA A 309 28.55 -16.82 16.23
CA ALA A 309 28.07 -15.81 15.31
C ALA A 309 28.25 -14.39 15.88
N LEU A 310 28.72 -13.46 15.05
CA LEU A 310 28.97 -12.06 15.38
C LEU A 310 27.94 -11.12 14.74
N ALA A 311 27.38 -11.51 13.59
CA ALA A 311 26.38 -10.72 12.86
C ALA A 311 25.53 -11.61 11.95
N ILE A 312 24.33 -11.19 11.63
CA ILE A 312 23.60 -11.68 10.46
C ILE A 312 24.17 -10.94 9.24
N ALA A 313 24.84 -11.67 8.35
CA ALA A 313 25.55 -11.10 7.21
C ALA A 313 24.63 -10.23 6.34
N GLY A 314 25.07 -9.00 6.09
CA GLY A 314 24.35 -8.02 5.27
C GLY A 314 23.03 -7.50 5.86
N ILE A 315 22.68 -7.83 7.11
CA ILE A 315 21.43 -7.42 7.75
C ILE A 315 21.69 -6.62 9.01
N MET A 316 22.27 -7.21 10.06
CA MET A 316 22.46 -6.53 11.33
C MET A 316 23.59 -7.15 12.15
N GLY A 317 24.42 -6.31 12.75
CA GLY A 317 25.48 -6.72 13.66
C GLY A 317 24.94 -7.29 14.98
N GLY A 318 25.77 -8.09 15.65
CA GLY A 318 25.49 -8.59 16.98
C GLY A 318 26.01 -7.66 18.07
N LEU A 319 25.31 -7.59 19.19
CA LEU A 319 25.65 -6.71 20.32
C LEU A 319 26.98 -7.08 20.95
N SER A 320 27.30 -8.37 21.01
CA SER A 320 28.50 -8.87 21.67
C SER A 320 29.83 -8.47 21.02
N SER A 321 29.80 -8.13 19.72
CA SER A 321 30.96 -7.75 18.91
C SER A 321 30.95 -6.29 18.48
N SER A 322 29.96 -5.52 18.95
CA SER A 322 29.82 -4.11 18.59
C SER A 322 30.93 -3.24 19.15
N VAL A 323 31.23 -2.16 18.42
CA VAL A 323 32.09 -1.09 18.88
C VAL A 323 31.42 -0.30 20.00
N THR A 324 32.23 0.20 20.94
CA THR A 324 31.82 1.03 22.08
C THR A 324 32.81 2.16 22.27
N ASP A 325 32.52 3.08 23.19
CA ASP A 325 33.44 4.19 23.56
C ASP A 325 34.79 3.69 24.14
N GLU A 326 34.86 2.42 24.54
CA GLU A 326 36.05 1.81 25.09
C GLU A 326 36.85 1.01 24.05
N THR A 327 36.28 0.82 22.86
CA THR A 327 36.95 0.09 21.78
C THR A 327 38.18 0.87 21.31
N GLN A 328 39.30 0.19 21.17
CA GLN A 328 40.58 0.76 20.69
C GLN A 328 40.97 0.20 19.33
N ASP A 329 40.68 -1.05 19.09
CA ASP A 329 41.05 -1.75 17.87
C ASP A 329 39.76 -2.24 17.19
N ILE A 330 39.65 -2.04 15.88
CA ILE A 330 38.49 -2.46 15.09
C ILE A 330 38.92 -3.40 13.96
N PHE A 331 37.95 -4.22 13.56
CA PHE A 331 37.95 -4.94 12.31
C PHE A 331 36.86 -4.38 11.41
N LEU A 332 37.30 -3.67 10.35
CA LEU A 332 36.37 -3.06 9.39
C LEU A 332 36.07 -4.06 8.29
N GLU A 333 34.76 -4.29 8.05
CA GLU A 333 34.19 -5.14 7.01
C GLU A 333 33.71 -4.31 5.81
N SER A 334 34.02 -4.80 4.59
CA SER A 334 33.38 -4.39 3.35
C SER A 334 33.18 -5.62 2.47
N ALA A 335 31.92 -6.00 2.20
CA ALA A 335 31.64 -7.25 1.53
C ALA A 335 30.65 -7.10 0.36
N PHE A 336 30.67 -8.06 -0.54
CA PHE A 336 29.62 -8.29 -1.50
C PHE A 336 28.88 -9.57 -1.13
N PHE A 337 27.57 -9.45 -0.85
CA PHE A 337 26.67 -10.57 -0.63
C PHE A 337 25.74 -10.72 -1.83
N ALA A 338 25.58 -11.96 -2.29
CA ALA A 338 24.67 -12.26 -3.39
C ALA A 338 23.21 -11.90 -2.99
N PRO A 339 22.47 -11.14 -3.81
CA PRO A 339 21.14 -10.65 -3.44
C PRO A 339 20.18 -11.74 -2.95
N LEU A 340 20.17 -12.89 -3.61
CA LEU A 340 19.30 -14.03 -3.23
C LEU A 340 19.67 -14.66 -1.87
N ALA A 341 20.90 -14.50 -1.41
CA ALA A 341 21.30 -14.96 -0.08
C ALA A 341 20.74 -14.10 1.05
N ILE A 342 20.43 -12.83 0.76
CA ILE A 342 19.91 -11.83 1.73
C ILE A 342 18.40 -11.65 1.60
N ALA A 343 17.86 -11.75 0.38
CA ALA A 343 16.45 -11.48 0.10
C ALA A 343 15.50 -12.26 1.01
N GLY A 344 14.58 -11.55 1.68
CA GLY A 344 13.58 -12.10 2.58
C GLY A 344 14.07 -12.53 3.96
N ARG A 345 15.41 -12.60 4.20
CA ARG A 345 15.97 -13.04 5.48
C ARG A 345 15.73 -12.01 6.59
N ALA A 346 15.96 -10.73 6.31
CA ALA A 346 15.66 -9.66 7.26
C ALA A 346 14.19 -9.71 7.73
N ARG A 347 13.27 -9.85 6.80
CA ARG A 347 11.83 -9.92 7.09
C ARG A 347 11.46 -11.12 7.97
N SER A 348 12.13 -12.27 7.84
CA SER A 348 11.85 -13.44 8.68
C SER A 348 12.15 -13.21 10.17
N PHE A 349 12.94 -12.20 10.50
CA PHE A 349 13.24 -11.74 11.86
C PHE A 349 12.49 -10.45 12.24
N GLY A 350 11.58 -9.97 11.41
CA GLY A 350 10.91 -8.68 11.61
C GLY A 350 11.85 -7.47 11.45
N LEU A 351 12.96 -7.62 10.74
CA LEU A 351 13.96 -6.58 10.52
C LEU A 351 13.80 -5.92 9.16
N HIS A 352 14.13 -4.64 9.13
CA HIS A 352 14.19 -3.84 7.93
C HIS A 352 15.33 -2.81 8.11
N THR A 353 16.49 -3.06 7.51
CA THR A 353 17.69 -2.24 7.71
C THR A 353 18.19 -1.65 6.39
N ASP A 354 18.90 -0.53 6.47
CA ASP A 354 19.53 0.10 5.32
C ASP A 354 20.52 -0.82 4.59
N ALA A 355 21.21 -1.69 5.33
CA ALA A 355 22.09 -2.69 4.76
C ALA A 355 21.31 -3.76 4.01
N SER A 356 20.27 -4.35 4.63
CA SER A 356 19.48 -5.41 4.01
C SER A 356 18.77 -4.94 2.74
N GLN A 357 18.22 -3.72 2.74
CA GLN A 357 17.60 -3.14 1.55
C GLN A 357 18.54 -3.02 0.36
N ARG A 358 19.80 -2.64 0.61
CA ARG A 358 20.80 -2.53 -0.46
C ARG A 358 21.24 -3.89 -0.95
N TYR A 359 21.60 -4.80 -0.06
CA TYR A 359 22.06 -6.12 -0.45
C TYR A 359 21.01 -6.98 -1.14
N GLU A 360 19.74 -6.95 -0.68
CA GLU A 360 18.68 -7.74 -1.32
C GLU A 360 18.33 -7.24 -2.74
N ARG A 361 18.61 -5.96 -3.05
CA ARG A 361 18.39 -5.36 -4.38
C ARG A 361 19.64 -5.38 -5.25
N GLY A 362 20.80 -5.63 -4.68
CA GLY A 362 22.08 -5.71 -5.36
C GLY A 362 22.98 -4.51 -5.08
N VAL A 363 24.10 -4.78 -4.43
CA VAL A 363 25.22 -3.84 -4.26
C VAL A 363 26.25 -4.12 -5.36
N ASP A 364 26.88 -3.09 -5.89
CA ASP A 364 27.94 -3.21 -6.91
C ASP A 364 29.06 -4.12 -6.40
N PHE A 365 29.27 -5.26 -7.07
CA PHE A 365 30.26 -6.27 -6.64
C PHE A 365 31.72 -5.80 -6.79
N GLU A 366 31.98 -4.70 -7.49
CA GLU A 366 33.29 -4.06 -7.61
C GLU A 366 33.54 -2.96 -6.57
N LEU A 367 32.48 -2.53 -5.87
CA LEU A 367 32.53 -1.40 -4.93
C LEU A 367 33.25 -1.67 -3.61
N PRO A 368 33.30 -2.90 -3.04
CA PRO A 368 33.83 -3.12 -1.70
C PRO A 368 35.26 -2.56 -1.45
N MET A 369 36.15 -2.63 -2.44
CA MET A 369 37.51 -2.09 -2.29
C MET A 369 37.50 -0.56 -2.22
N LEU A 370 36.74 0.10 -3.08
CA LEU A 370 36.63 1.57 -3.06
C LEU A 370 36.06 2.08 -1.75
N ALA A 371 35.02 1.41 -1.24
CA ALA A 371 34.39 1.76 0.04
C ALA A 371 35.35 1.50 1.23
N MET A 372 36.12 0.41 1.21
CA MET A 372 37.14 0.14 2.20
C MET A 372 38.19 1.26 2.23
N HIS A 373 38.64 1.73 1.07
CA HIS A 373 39.57 2.86 0.98
C HIS A 373 38.94 4.15 1.51
N ARG A 374 37.70 4.45 1.13
CA ARG A 374 36.97 5.63 1.59
C ARG A 374 36.79 5.64 3.10
N ALA A 375 36.33 4.56 3.67
CA ALA A 375 36.15 4.44 5.12
C ALA A 375 37.49 4.52 5.85
N SER A 376 38.56 3.84 5.35
CA SER A 376 39.88 3.93 5.92
C SER A 376 40.41 5.36 5.89
N GLN A 377 40.23 6.10 4.78
CA GLN A 377 40.63 7.51 4.67
C GLN A 377 39.91 8.37 5.71
N LEU A 378 38.58 8.25 5.83
CA LEU A 378 37.80 9.03 6.80
C LEU A 378 38.19 8.67 8.25
N ILE A 379 38.43 7.39 8.55
CA ILE A 379 38.90 6.98 9.87
C ILE A 379 40.27 7.59 10.17
N ALA A 380 41.22 7.55 9.22
CA ALA A 380 42.55 8.14 9.39
C ALA A 380 42.50 9.65 9.66
N GLU A 381 41.63 10.37 8.95
CA GLU A 381 41.45 11.81 9.07
C GLU A 381 40.75 12.22 10.37
N LEU A 382 39.75 11.47 10.83
CA LEU A 382 38.84 11.89 11.88
C LEU A 382 39.05 11.19 13.23
N ALA A 383 39.43 9.91 13.20
CA ALA A 383 39.60 9.08 14.38
C ALA A 383 41.06 8.62 14.57
N GLY A 384 41.97 8.86 13.60
CA GLY A 384 43.34 8.36 13.62
C GLY A 384 43.44 6.87 13.49
N GLY A 385 44.50 6.30 14.02
CA GLY A 385 44.73 4.86 14.08
C GLY A 385 45.92 4.38 13.26
N GLU A 386 46.26 3.10 13.44
CA GLU A 386 47.33 2.38 12.75
C GLU A 386 46.70 1.29 11.90
N PHE A 387 46.96 1.26 10.61
CA PHE A 387 46.25 0.46 9.63
C PHE A 387 47.02 -0.80 9.27
N GLY A 388 46.37 -1.95 9.42
CA GLY A 388 46.83 -3.21 8.87
C GLY A 388 46.61 -3.34 7.36
N PRO A 389 47.13 -4.40 6.71
CA PRO A 389 46.83 -4.67 5.32
C PRO A 389 45.33 -5.03 5.16
N ILE A 390 44.81 -4.83 3.94
CA ILE A 390 43.47 -5.29 3.61
C ILE A 390 43.52 -6.78 3.31
N THR A 391 42.84 -7.58 4.10
CA THR A 391 42.65 -9.01 3.85
C THR A 391 41.48 -9.19 2.87
N THR A 392 41.70 -9.97 1.81
CA THR A 392 40.68 -10.27 0.79
C THR A 392 40.44 -11.77 0.72
N ALA A 393 39.15 -12.16 0.84
CA ALA A 393 38.69 -13.49 0.53
C ALA A 393 37.71 -13.39 -0.66
N GLU A 394 38.06 -14.00 -1.77
CA GLU A 394 37.30 -13.93 -3.02
C GLU A 394 37.07 -15.30 -3.63
N GLN A 395 35.85 -15.52 -4.08
CA GLN A 395 35.43 -16.69 -4.87
C GLN A 395 35.11 -16.24 -6.30
N ALA A 396 36.14 -16.02 -7.11
CA ALA A 396 36.04 -15.49 -8.47
C ALA A 396 35.07 -16.27 -9.39
N ALA A 397 34.86 -17.55 -9.13
CA ALA A 397 33.97 -18.40 -9.93
C ALA A 397 32.48 -18.03 -9.78
N VAL A 398 32.08 -17.48 -8.62
CA VAL A 398 30.68 -17.13 -8.29
C VAL A 398 30.43 -15.61 -8.27
N LEU A 399 31.45 -14.80 -8.55
CA LEU A 399 31.25 -13.36 -8.79
C LEU A 399 30.37 -13.14 -10.03
N PRO A 400 29.42 -12.19 -10.01
CA PRO A 400 28.61 -11.87 -11.17
C PRO A 400 29.47 -11.51 -12.39
N LYS A 401 29.08 -12.02 -13.55
CA LYS A 401 29.70 -11.67 -14.83
C LYS A 401 28.71 -10.85 -15.63
N ARG A 402 29.19 -9.80 -16.29
CA ARG A 402 28.41 -8.98 -17.21
C ARG A 402 28.63 -9.49 -18.62
N GLU A 403 27.59 -10.07 -19.20
CA GLU A 403 27.63 -10.54 -20.58
C GLU A 403 27.24 -9.42 -21.53
N ALA A 404 27.71 -9.48 -22.76
CA ALA A 404 27.34 -8.54 -23.78
C ALA A 404 25.91 -8.82 -24.28
N ILE A 405 25.09 -7.78 -24.36
CA ILE A 405 23.73 -7.81 -24.86
C ILE A 405 23.74 -7.23 -26.27
N GLU A 406 23.22 -7.97 -27.24
CA GLU A 406 23.05 -7.47 -28.60
C GLU A 406 21.77 -6.63 -28.70
N LEU A 407 21.87 -5.43 -29.24
CA LEU A 407 20.77 -4.51 -29.46
C LEU A 407 20.69 -4.09 -30.93
N GLU A 408 19.55 -4.28 -31.55
CA GLU A 408 19.27 -3.84 -32.90
C GLU A 408 18.37 -2.61 -32.95
N GLN A 409 18.64 -1.68 -33.89
CA GLN A 409 17.78 -0.52 -34.13
C GLN A 409 16.32 -0.90 -34.34
N ALA A 410 16.09 -1.98 -35.09
CA ALA A 410 14.74 -2.45 -35.39
C ALA A 410 13.96 -2.85 -34.13
N GLN A 411 14.63 -3.41 -33.12
CA GLN A 411 14.01 -3.76 -31.85
C GLN A 411 13.61 -2.51 -31.04
N VAL A 412 14.45 -1.48 -31.05
CA VAL A 412 14.15 -0.19 -30.42
C VAL A 412 12.95 0.46 -31.11
N ASP A 413 12.99 0.59 -32.44
CA ASP A 413 11.94 1.21 -33.24
C ASP A 413 10.60 0.47 -33.08
N GLN A 414 10.62 -0.86 -33.03
CA GLN A 414 9.42 -1.69 -32.86
C GLN A 414 8.81 -1.53 -31.45
N LEU A 415 9.63 -1.54 -30.40
CA LEU A 415 9.12 -1.48 -29.04
C LEU A 415 8.61 -0.09 -28.66
N LEU A 416 9.31 0.96 -29.11
CA LEU A 416 8.91 2.35 -28.83
C LEU A 416 7.84 2.88 -29.81
N GLY A 417 7.65 2.22 -30.94
CA GLY A 417 6.65 2.60 -31.96
C GLY A 417 7.09 3.74 -32.89
N TYR A 418 8.30 4.24 -32.75
CA TYR A 418 8.91 5.27 -33.59
C TYR A 418 10.43 5.11 -33.65
N ARG A 419 11.07 5.76 -34.60
CA ARG A 419 12.52 5.69 -34.78
C ARG A 419 13.25 6.65 -33.85
N VAL A 420 14.13 6.12 -32.98
CA VAL A 420 15.09 6.88 -32.19
C VAL A 420 16.41 7.00 -32.95
N ASP A 421 17.09 8.14 -32.86
CA ASP A 421 18.38 8.34 -33.51
C ASP A 421 19.44 7.35 -32.97
N ALA A 422 20.11 6.65 -33.88
CA ALA A 422 21.15 5.68 -33.56
C ALA A 422 22.31 6.29 -32.73
N ALA A 423 22.67 7.55 -33.01
CA ALA A 423 23.69 8.25 -32.26
C ALA A 423 23.25 8.52 -30.82
N PHE A 424 21.97 8.87 -30.63
CA PHE A 424 21.39 9.06 -29.29
C PHE A 424 21.39 7.75 -28.48
N ILE A 425 21.01 6.62 -29.12
CA ILE A 425 21.01 5.30 -28.46
C ILE A 425 22.38 4.96 -27.90
N ALA A 426 23.42 5.05 -28.74
CA ALA A 426 24.78 4.74 -28.38
C ALA A 426 25.31 5.70 -27.28
N ASP A 427 25.01 7.00 -27.40
CA ASP A 427 25.42 8.02 -26.43
C ASP A 427 24.73 7.83 -25.06
N ALA A 428 23.42 7.63 -25.05
CA ALA A 428 22.67 7.40 -23.81
C ALA A 428 23.19 6.18 -23.02
N LEU A 429 23.38 5.05 -23.69
CA LEU A 429 23.92 3.84 -23.08
C LEU A 429 25.37 4.04 -22.60
N THR A 430 26.18 4.78 -23.36
CA THR A 430 27.55 5.10 -22.93
C THR A 430 27.58 5.98 -21.69
N ARG A 431 26.74 7.03 -21.64
CA ARG A 431 26.62 7.91 -20.46
C ARG A 431 26.13 7.16 -19.21
N LEU A 432 25.30 6.14 -19.38
CA LEU A 432 24.88 5.23 -18.30
C LEU A 432 26.02 4.31 -17.81
N GLY A 433 27.19 4.37 -18.43
CA GLY A 433 28.36 3.57 -18.05
C GLY A 433 28.44 2.21 -18.75
N CYS A 434 27.61 1.93 -19.73
CA CYS A 434 27.72 0.74 -20.53
C CYS A 434 28.92 0.81 -21.49
N ALA A 435 29.61 -0.32 -21.67
CA ALA A 435 30.61 -0.43 -22.73
C ALA A 435 29.91 -0.77 -24.06
N VAL A 436 29.76 0.24 -24.92
CA VAL A 436 29.04 0.12 -26.21
C VAL A 436 30.04 -0.11 -27.35
N THR A 437 29.85 -1.19 -28.10
CA THR A 437 30.62 -1.51 -29.30
C THR A 437 29.68 -1.55 -30.52
N VAL A 438 29.92 -0.68 -31.47
CA VAL A 438 29.18 -0.68 -32.75
C VAL A 438 29.70 -1.83 -33.63
N LYS A 439 28.87 -2.84 -33.93
CA LYS A 439 29.22 -3.97 -34.78
C LYS A 439 28.88 -3.73 -36.26
N ALA A 440 27.76 -3.05 -36.49
CA ALA A 440 27.30 -2.65 -37.82
C ALA A 440 26.37 -1.45 -37.69
N ASP A 441 25.93 -0.88 -38.81
CA ASP A 441 24.91 0.17 -38.79
C ASP A 441 23.62 -0.35 -38.15
N GLY A 442 23.21 0.28 -37.05
CA GLY A 442 22.04 -0.13 -36.29
C GLY A 442 22.19 -1.43 -35.47
N LEU A 443 23.40 -1.89 -35.20
CA LEU A 443 23.68 -3.06 -34.37
C LEU A 443 24.77 -2.77 -33.35
N TRP A 444 24.43 -2.88 -32.06
CA TRP A 444 25.34 -2.65 -30.92
C TRP A 444 25.51 -3.90 -30.11
N SER A 445 26.71 -4.07 -29.56
CA SER A 445 27.00 -5.00 -28.46
C SER A 445 27.27 -4.17 -27.23
N VAL A 446 26.46 -4.36 -26.19
CA VAL A 446 26.43 -3.51 -24.99
C VAL A 446 26.72 -4.34 -23.78
N VAL A 447 27.77 -3.99 -23.02
CA VAL A 447 28.07 -4.63 -21.72
C VAL A 447 27.65 -3.67 -20.61
N PRO A 448 26.67 -4.06 -19.76
CA PRO A 448 26.24 -3.26 -18.64
C PRO A 448 27.33 -3.07 -17.58
N PRO A 449 27.34 -1.95 -16.83
CA PRO A 449 28.27 -1.75 -15.74
C PRO A 449 27.98 -2.67 -14.53
N SER A 450 28.96 -2.85 -13.64
CA SER A 450 28.87 -3.76 -12.49
C SER A 450 27.70 -3.46 -11.53
N HIS A 451 27.33 -2.21 -11.40
CA HIS A 451 26.26 -1.75 -10.49
C HIS A 451 24.83 -1.91 -11.03
N ARG A 452 24.61 -2.24 -12.31
CA ARG A 452 23.31 -2.40 -12.93
C ARG A 452 22.93 -3.89 -12.97
N TYR A 453 22.23 -4.35 -11.94
CA TYR A 453 21.76 -5.74 -11.82
C TYR A 453 20.53 -6.04 -12.68
N ASP A 454 19.80 -5.01 -13.03
CA ASP A 454 18.57 -5.04 -13.79
C ASP A 454 18.77 -5.21 -15.31
N MET A 455 19.95 -4.92 -15.82
CA MET A 455 20.24 -5.05 -17.26
C MET A 455 20.75 -6.45 -17.60
N ALA A 456 19.90 -7.26 -18.23
CA ALA A 456 20.21 -8.63 -18.65
C ALA A 456 19.81 -8.97 -20.09
N ILE A 457 18.81 -8.28 -20.64
CA ILE A 457 18.24 -8.51 -21.97
C ILE A 457 18.12 -7.20 -22.76
N TYR A 458 17.89 -7.28 -24.06
CA TYR A 458 17.82 -6.09 -24.91
C TYR A 458 16.65 -5.14 -24.55
N GLN A 459 15.57 -5.67 -23.98
CA GLN A 459 14.45 -4.85 -23.50
C GLN A 459 14.88 -3.90 -22.39
N ASP A 460 15.76 -4.35 -21.50
CA ASP A 460 16.29 -3.50 -20.42
C ASP A 460 17.09 -2.31 -20.99
N LEU A 461 17.85 -2.56 -22.09
CA LEU A 461 18.56 -1.48 -22.77
C LEU A 461 17.60 -0.51 -23.47
N ILE A 462 16.49 -1.01 -24.03
CA ILE A 462 15.46 -0.16 -24.64
C ILE A 462 14.76 0.68 -23.60
N GLU A 463 14.48 0.12 -22.41
CA GLU A 463 13.93 0.87 -21.27
C GLU A 463 14.85 2.05 -20.92
N GLU A 464 16.14 1.82 -20.81
CA GLU A 464 17.11 2.88 -20.53
C GLU A 464 17.13 3.97 -21.62
N VAL A 465 17.09 3.57 -22.89
CA VAL A 465 17.00 4.52 -24.00
C VAL A 465 15.71 5.35 -23.91
N ALA A 466 14.57 4.70 -23.65
CA ALA A 466 13.27 5.37 -23.53
C ALA A 466 13.24 6.37 -22.36
N ARG A 467 13.76 5.95 -21.20
CA ARG A 467 13.83 6.74 -19.99
C ARG A 467 14.68 8.00 -20.17
N ILE A 468 15.86 7.87 -20.78
CA ILE A 468 16.76 9.01 -21.04
C ILE A 468 16.23 9.88 -22.18
N HIS A 469 15.57 9.31 -23.18
CA HIS A 469 14.90 10.05 -24.23
C HIS A 469 13.72 10.90 -23.69
N GLY A 470 13.09 10.41 -22.62
CA GLY A 470 11.91 11.00 -21.96
C GLY A 470 10.61 10.40 -22.49
N TYR A 471 9.81 9.85 -21.59
CA TYR A 471 8.53 9.23 -21.95
C TYR A 471 7.55 10.20 -22.61
N ASP A 472 7.62 11.48 -22.28
CA ASP A 472 6.78 12.53 -22.89
C ASP A 472 7.08 12.75 -24.39
N ASN A 473 8.26 12.34 -24.85
CA ASN A 473 8.65 12.39 -26.27
C ASN A 473 8.15 11.20 -27.07
N ILE A 474 7.59 10.17 -26.40
CA ILE A 474 7.04 8.99 -27.08
C ILE A 474 5.71 9.34 -27.75
N GLN A 475 5.64 9.12 -29.05
CA GLN A 475 4.45 9.45 -29.85
C GLN A 475 3.30 8.51 -29.49
N ILE A 476 2.18 9.09 -29.08
CA ILE A 476 0.94 8.33 -28.86
C ILE A 476 0.35 7.92 -30.22
N SER A 477 0.18 6.64 -30.43
CA SER A 477 -0.49 6.10 -31.62
C SER A 477 -1.70 5.27 -31.27
N LEU A 478 -2.78 5.41 -32.00
CA LEU A 478 -3.95 4.56 -31.84
C LEU A 478 -3.68 3.20 -32.51
N PRO A 479 -3.98 2.08 -31.85
CA PRO A 479 -3.85 0.76 -32.42
C PRO A 479 -4.78 0.62 -33.64
N LYS A 480 -4.29 0.03 -34.72
CA LYS A 480 -5.15 -0.37 -35.84
C LYS A 480 -5.88 -1.63 -35.45
N ILE A 481 -7.20 -1.51 -35.29
CA ILE A 481 -8.08 -2.64 -34.95
C ILE A 481 -8.93 -2.89 -36.20
N GLU A 482 -8.93 -4.13 -36.71
CA GLU A 482 -9.97 -4.56 -37.62
C GLU A 482 -11.29 -4.61 -36.85
N ALA A 483 -12.20 -3.71 -37.17
CA ALA A 483 -13.51 -3.69 -36.55
C ALA A 483 -14.28 -4.95 -36.98
N GLN A 484 -14.33 -5.93 -36.10
CA GLN A 484 -15.31 -7.00 -36.21
C GLN A 484 -16.63 -6.46 -35.64
N LEU A 485 -17.66 -6.42 -36.49
CA LEU A 485 -19.02 -6.21 -36.04
C LEU A 485 -19.41 -7.43 -35.18
N ALA A 486 -19.14 -7.37 -33.89
CA ALA A 486 -19.73 -8.33 -32.96
C ALA A 486 -21.24 -8.07 -32.93
N GLN A 487 -22.06 -9.10 -33.17
CA GLN A 487 -23.44 -9.03 -32.77
C GLN A 487 -23.45 -8.86 -31.26
N TYR A 488 -23.82 -7.66 -30.81
CA TYR A 488 -24.14 -7.45 -29.40
C TYR A 488 -25.32 -8.34 -29.05
N GLN A 489 -25.08 -9.37 -28.25
CA GLN A 489 -26.16 -9.99 -27.49
C GLN A 489 -26.58 -8.94 -26.43
N ASP A 490 -27.90 -8.73 -26.28
CA ASP A 490 -28.43 -7.94 -25.18
C ASP A 490 -27.93 -8.54 -23.87
N GLN A 491 -26.90 -7.96 -23.28
CA GLN A 491 -26.38 -8.38 -21.99
C GLN A 491 -26.87 -7.39 -20.94
N PHE A 492 -27.49 -7.92 -19.90
CA PHE A 492 -27.79 -7.13 -18.72
C PHE A 492 -26.47 -6.85 -17.99
N GLU A 493 -26.02 -5.60 -18.07
CA GLU A 493 -24.72 -5.23 -17.52
C GLU A 493 -24.82 -5.02 -16.01
N MET A 494 -23.71 -5.26 -15.32
CA MET A 494 -23.56 -5.02 -13.89
C MET A 494 -23.89 -3.58 -13.49
N ALA A 495 -23.61 -2.62 -14.36
CA ALA A 495 -23.98 -1.21 -14.15
C ALA A 495 -25.51 -1.01 -14.07
N GLN A 496 -26.27 -1.72 -14.90
CA GLN A 496 -27.74 -1.66 -14.88
C GLN A 496 -28.29 -2.30 -13.60
N LEU A 497 -27.73 -3.43 -13.17
CA LEU A 497 -28.08 -4.07 -11.90
C LEU A 497 -27.87 -3.13 -10.71
N ARG A 498 -26.70 -2.48 -10.63
CA ARG A 498 -26.43 -1.45 -9.61
C ARG A 498 -27.45 -0.32 -9.67
N GLN A 499 -27.74 0.18 -10.86
CA GLN A 499 -28.68 1.28 -11.04
C GLN A 499 -30.10 0.89 -10.61
N THR A 500 -30.55 -0.33 -10.88
CA THR A 500 -31.82 -0.85 -10.40
C THR A 500 -31.90 -0.85 -8.88
N LEU A 501 -30.88 -1.38 -8.20
CA LEU A 501 -30.82 -1.42 -6.75
C LEU A 501 -30.76 0.00 -6.14
N VAL A 502 -30.01 0.91 -6.73
CA VAL A 502 -29.98 2.32 -6.30
C VAL A 502 -31.34 2.98 -6.48
N THR A 503 -32.06 2.68 -7.57
CA THR A 503 -33.41 3.21 -7.83
C THR A 503 -34.42 2.69 -6.79
N LEU A 504 -34.26 1.45 -6.32
CA LEU A 504 -35.02 0.86 -5.22
C LEU A 504 -34.63 1.44 -3.84
N GLY A 505 -33.64 2.32 -3.78
CA GLY A 505 -33.21 3.03 -2.58
C GLY A 505 -32.15 2.27 -1.76
N TYR A 506 -31.45 1.34 -2.36
CA TYR A 506 -30.30 0.68 -1.75
C TYR A 506 -29.02 1.45 -2.00
N GLN A 507 -28.04 1.31 -1.09
CA GLN A 507 -26.70 1.83 -1.20
C GLN A 507 -25.71 0.67 -1.36
N GLU A 508 -24.77 0.81 -2.28
CA GLU A 508 -23.71 -0.20 -2.43
C GLU A 508 -22.75 -0.13 -1.23
N ALA A 509 -22.51 -1.27 -0.61
CA ALA A 509 -21.48 -1.44 0.39
C ALA A 509 -20.33 -2.23 -0.23
N ILE A 510 -19.11 -1.86 0.12
CA ILE A 510 -17.89 -2.60 -0.24
C ILE A 510 -17.23 -2.98 1.07
N SER A 511 -17.24 -4.27 1.36
CA SER A 511 -16.74 -4.81 2.61
C SER A 511 -15.53 -5.74 2.41
N PHE A 512 -14.86 -6.10 3.51
CA PHE A 512 -13.78 -7.07 3.45
C PHE A 512 -14.30 -8.46 3.09
N SER A 513 -13.50 -9.22 2.34
CA SER A 513 -13.74 -10.64 2.08
C SER A 513 -13.49 -11.54 3.30
N PHE A 514 -13.16 -10.94 4.43
CA PHE A 514 -12.89 -11.60 5.69
C PHE A 514 -14.03 -11.35 6.68
N ALA A 515 -14.33 -12.33 7.51
CA ALA A 515 -15.46 -12.27 8.43
C ALA A 515 -15.14 -12.86 9.81
N ASP A 516 -16.04 -12.58 10.76
CA ASP A 516 -16.00 -13.19 12.09
C ASP A 516 -16.51 -14.64 12.01
N LEU A 517 -15.70 -15.59 12.46
CA LEU A 517 -16.05 -17.01 12.53
C LEU A 517 -17.34 -17.27 13.32
N LYS A 518 -17.60 -16.50 14.37
CA LYS A 518 -18.79 -16.64 15.19
C LYS A 518 -20.06 -16.30 14.40
N LEU A 519 -20.03 -15.20 13.66
CA LEU A 519 -21.14 -14.76 12.83
C LEU A 519 -21.37 -15.72 11.65
N GLU A 520 -20.29 -16.19 11.00
CA GLU A 520 -20.36 -17.21 9.95
C GLU A 520 -21.09 -18.48 10.42
N LYS A 521 -20.74 -18.98 11.62
CA LYS A 521 -21.40 -20.17 12.21
C LYS A 521 -22.83 -19.91 12.64
N GLN A 522 -23.20 -18.70 13.02
CA GLN A 522 -24.59 -18.33 13.32
C GLN A 522 -25.45 -18.32 12.04
N LEU A 523 -24.89 -17.83 10.94
CA LEU A 523 -25.58 -17.79 9.65
C LEU A 523 -25.62 -19.17 8.97
N ASN A 524 -24.56 -19.96 9.11
CA ASN A 524 -24.51 -21.29 8.53
C ASN A 524 -23.64 -22.24 9.39
N ALA A 525 -24.27 -22.93 10.30
CA ALA A 525 -23.58 -23.85 11.21
C ALA A 525 -22.85 -25.02 10.50
N ALA A 526 -23.25 -25.35 9.27
CA ALA A 526 -22.68 -26.46 8.50
C ALA A 526 -21.39 -26.09 7.73
N VAL A 527 -21.05 -24.81 7.62
CA VAL A 527 -19.87 -24.37 6.87
C VAL A 527 -18.65 -24.29 7.78
N ASN A 528 -17.53 -24.76 7.26
CA ASN A 528 -16.22 -24.58 7.88
C ASN A 528 -15.41 -23.60 7.00
N PRO A 529 -15.48 -22.28 7.27
CA PRO A 529 -14.83 -21.30 6.44
C PRO A 529 -13.30 -21.39 6.58
N LEU A 530 -12.56 -21.06 5.51
CA LEU A 530 -11.12 -21.07 5.49
C LEU A 530 -10.56 -20.04 6.48
N ALA A 531 -9.79 -20.49 7.46
CA ALA A 531 -9.10 -19.63 8.41
C ALA A 531 -7.88 -18.95 7.79
N LEU A 532 -7.66 -17.68 8.13
CA LEU A 532 -6.46 -16.94 7.73
C LEU A 532 -5.29 -17.27 8.65
N ALA A 533 -4.08 -17.40 8.08
CA ALA A 533 -2.87 -17.64 8.86
C ALA A 533 -2.46 -16.44 9.73
N ASN A 534 -2.73 -15.22 9.26
CA ASN A 534 -2.35 -13.95 9.89
C ASN A 534 -3.47 -12.91 9.76
N PRO A 535 -4.61 -13.09 10.44
CA PRO A 535 -5.74 -12.18 10.34
C PRO A 535 -5.39 -10.78 10.86
N ILE A 536 -6.00 -9.76 10.27
CA ILE A 536 -5.85 -8.35 10.69
C ILE A 536 -6.40 -8.16 12.11
N SER A 537 -7.51 -8.83 12.41
CA SER A 537 -8.15 -8.84 13.74
C SER A 537 -8.91 -10.16 13.95
N SER A 538 -9.31 -10.44 15.18
CA SER A 538 -10.14 -11.61 15.51
C SER A 538 -11.48 -11.64 14.76
N ASP A 539 -12.03 -10.47 14.47
CA ASP A 539 -13.33 -10.30 13.80
C ASP A 539 -13.22 -10.46 12.27
N LEU A 540 -12.00 -10.63 11.75
CA LEU A 540 -11.68 -10.83 10.34
C LEU A 540 -10.80 -12.07 10.15
N ALA A 541 -11.14 -13.16 10.86
CA ALA A 541 -10.26 -14.31 10.98
C ALA A 541 -10.48 -15.40 9.92
N VAL A 542 -11.57 -15.33 9.15
CA VAL A 542 -11.91 -16.36 8.16
C VAL A 542 -12.35 -15.74 6.83
N MET A 543 -12.22 -16.48 5.73
CA MET A 543 -12.85 -16.11 4.46
C MET A 543 -14.37 -16.23 4.58
N ARG A 544 -15.12 -15.20 4.14
CA ARG A 544 -16.58 -15.20 4.22
C ARG A 544 -17.23 -16.26 3.32
N SER A 545 -18.13 -17.05 3.85
CA SER A 545 -18.96 -18.01 3.08
C SER A 545 -20.25 -17.41 2.55
N THR A 546 -20.63 -16.26 3.06
CA THR A 546 -21.79 -15.44 2.69
C THR A 546 -21.45 -13.97 2.79
N LEU A 547 -21.98 -13.13 1.91
CA LEU A 547 -21.83 -11.67 2.01
C LEU A 547 -22.59 -11.09 3.20
N LEU A 548 -23.59 -11.82 3.71
CA LEU A 548 -24.35 -11.36 4.87
C LEU A 548 -23.51 -11.20 6.12
N SER A 549 -22.46 -12.02 6.29
CA SER A 549 -21.51 -11.89 7.41
C SER A 549 -20.74 -10.56 7.42
N SER A 550 -20.64 -9.90 6.27
CA SER A 550 -20.06 -8.58 6.13
C SER A 550 -21.11 -7.45 6.17
N LEU A 551 -22.29 -7.67 5.57
CA LEU A 551 -23.36 -6.66 5.52
C LEU A 551 -24.07 -6.46 6.87
N ILE A 552 -24.25 -7.53 7.68
CA ILE A 552 -24.90 -7.44 8.98
C ILE A 552 -24.15 -6.46 9.91
N PRO A 553 -22.82 -6.52 10.07
CA PRO A 553 -22.09 -5.53 10.85
C PRO A 553 -22.25 -4.10 10.33
N CYS A 554 -22.36 -3.92 9.00
CA CYS A 554 -22.63 -2.60 8.41
C CYS A 554 -24.01 -2.07 8.82
N VAL A 555 -25.05 -2.94 8.84
CA VAL A 555 -26.38 -2.57 9.32
C VAL A 555 -26.34 -2.22 10.81
N GLN A 556 -25.75 -3.06 11.65
CA GLN A 556 -25.60 -2.79 13.08
C GLN A 556 -24.89 -1.46 13.36
N TYR A 557 -23.80 -1.18 12.61
CA TYR A 557 -23.07 0.07 12.74
C TYR A 557 -23.96 1.30 12.49
N ASN A 558 -24.82 1.23 11.48
CA ASN A 558 -25.72 2.33 11.13
C ASN A 558 -26.92 2.43 12.09
N VAL A 559 -27.54 1.30 12.46
CA VAL A 559 -28.66 1.27 13.43
C VAL A 559 -28.21 1.83 14.78
N ASN A 560 -27.02 1.46 15.25
CA ASN A 560 -26.44 1.98 16.51
C ASN A 560 -26.16 3.49 16.45
N ARG A 561 -26.14 4.08 15.24
CA ARG A 561 -26.04 5.54 15.00
C ARG A 561 -27.39 6.16 14.66
N GLN A 562 -28.47 5.52 15.10
CA GLN A 562 -29.85 6.03 14.98
C GLN A 562 -30.35 6.17 13.53
N GLN A 563 -29.77 5.40 12.59
CA GLN A 563 -30.34 5.27 11.26
C GLN A 563 -31.50 4.26 11.35
N SER A 564 -32.72 4.75 11.30
CA SER A 564 -33.92 3.92 11.46
C SER A 564 -34.29 3.11 10.22
N ARG A 565 -33.69 3.43 9.06
CA ARG A 565 -33.92 2.77 7.77
C ARG A 565 -32.57 2.55 7.11
N VAL A 566 -32.15 1.30 6.99
CA VAL A 566 -30.86 0.93 6.38
C VAL A 566 -31.11 -0.07 5.26
N ARG A 567 -30.57 0.21 4.07
CA ARG A 567 -30.68 -0.61 2.88
C ARG A 567 -29.34 -0.69 2.19
N PHE A 568 -28.73 -1.85 2.20
CA PHE A 568 -27.45 -2.08 1.54
C PHE A 568 -27.52 -3.22 0.55
N PHE A 569 -26.68 -3.14 -0.48
CA PHE A 569 -26.35 -4.27 -1.33
C PHE A 569 -24.84 -4.35 -1.53
N GLU A 570 -24.36 -5.53 -1.84
CA GLU A 570 -22.97 -5.78 -2.21
C GLU A 570 -22.89 -6.75 -3.38
N LEU A 571 -22.06 -6.42 -4.35
CA LEU A 571 -21.65 -7.31 -5.43
C LEU A 571 -20.20 -7.76 -5.11
N GLY A 572 -20.05 -8.97 -4.65
CA GLY A 572 -18.78 -9.45 -4.14
C GLY A 572 -18.61 -10.96 -4.32
N LEU A 573 -17.49 -11.44 -3.82
CA LEU A 573 -17.19 -12.87 -3.81
C LEU A 573 -17.52 -13.46 -2.45
N ARG A 574 -18.21 -14.62 -2.44
CA ARG A 574 -18.26 -15.55 -1.32
C ARG A 574 -17.36 -16.74 -1.60
N PHE A 575 -16.90 -17.38 -0.56
CA PHE A 575 -15.90 -18.43 -0.64
C PHE A 575 -16.49 -19.74 -0.12
N ASP A 576 -16.47 -20.77 -0.97
CA ASP A 576 -16.86 -22.11 -0.60
C ASP A 576 -15.62 -23.00 -0.47
N TYR A 577 -15.36 -23.42 0.77
CA TYR A 577 -14.22 -24.26 1.12
C TYR A 577 -14.77 -25.54 1.77
N GLN A 578 -15.02 -26.53 0.95
CA GLN A 578 -15.45 -27.85 1.39
C GLN A 578 -14.30 -28.83 1.18
N ASP A 579 -13.70 -29.31 2.27
CA ASP A 579 -12.70 -30.38 2.30
C ASP A 579 -11.59 -30.29 1.24
N ALA A 580 -11.17 -29.05 0.93
CA ALA A 580 -10.15 -28.84 -0.05
C ALA A 580 -8.77 -29.22 0.53
N GLU A 581 -8.08 -30.12 -0.13
CA GLU A 581 -6.69 -30.50 0.22
C GLU A 581 -5.70 -29.36 -0.10
N SER A 582 -6.13 -28.39 -0.88
CA SER A 582 -5.33 -27.27 -1.36
C SER A 582 -6.12 -25.97 -1.39
N ILE A 583 -5.47 -24.84 -1.10
CA ILE A 583 -6.05 -23.50 -1.27
C ILE A 583 -6.50 -23.24 -2.72
N HIS A 584 -5.96 -23.98 -3.69
CA HIS A 584 -6.36 -23.89 -5.11
C HIS A 584 -7.79 -24.42 -5.36
N ASP A 585 -8.34 -25.21 -4.45
CA ASP A 585 -9.69 -25.76 -4.55
C ASP A 585 -10.76 -24.83 -3.95
N LEU A 586 -10.35 -23.68 -3.43
CA LEU A 586 -11.24 -22.64 -2.92
C LEU A 586 -12.09 -22.06 -4.05
N LYS A 587 -13.40 -22.31 -4.01
CA LYS A 587 -14.34 -21.75 -4.97
C LYS A 587 -14.68 -20.33 -4.63
N GLN A 588 -14.48 -19.44 -5.57
CA GLN A 588 -14.87 -18.04 -5.50
C GLN A 588 -16.16 -17.84 -6.30
N ILE A 589 -17.23 -17.52 -5.62
CA ILE A 589 -18.56 -17.44 -6.22
C ILE A 589 -19.02 -15.99 -6.25
N PRO A 590 -19.13 -15.37 -7.46
CA PRO A 590 -19.69 -14.03 -7.60
C PRO A 590 -21.14 -14.00 -7.12
N THR A 591 -21.45 -13.11 -6.20
CA THR A 591 -22.72 -13.11 -5.48
C THR A 591 -23.24 -11.68 -5.33
N LEU A 592 -24.55 -11.51 -5.50
CA LEU A 592 -25.30 -10.33 -5.09
C LEU A 592 -25.91 -10.60 -3.73
N ALA A 593 -25.62 -9.76 -2.75
CA ALA A 593 -26.35 -9.75 -1.49
C ALA A 593 -27.11 -8.43 -1.29
N VAL A 594 -28.29 -8.53 -0.71
CA VAL A 594 -29.17 -7.39 -0.40
C VAL A 594 -29.62 -7.52 1.05
N ILE A 595 -29.60 -6.42 1.79
CA ILE A 595 -30.08 -6.36 3.17
C ILE A 595 -30.88 -5.10 3.42
N ALA A 596 -32.01 -5.22 4.10
CA ALA A 596 -32.88 -4.10 4.41
C ALA A 596 -33.47 -4.23 5.82
N THR A 597 -33.47 -3.13 6.58
CA THR A 597 -34.15 -3.03 7.86
C THR A 597 -34.86 -1.67 7.99
N GLY A 598 -35.91 -1.63 8.81
CA GLY A 598 -36.70 -0.43 9.05
C GLY A 598 -37.93 -0.32 8.16
N ALA A 599 -38.38 0.92 7.93
CA ALA A 599 -39.61 1.18 7.18
C ALA A 599 -39.44 0.95 5.66
N LYS A 600 -40.54 0.60 4.98
CA LYS A 600 -40.65 0.46 3.53
C LYS A 600 -40.22 1.73 2.81
N THR A 601 -40.73 2.89 3.26
CA THR A 601 -40.41 4.21 2.70
C THR A 601 -39.85 5.11 3.76
N SER A 602 -39.08 6.10 3.36
CA SER A 602 -38.63 7.18 4.24
C SER A 602 -39.83 7.93 4.83
N GLU A 603 -39.66 8.49 6.02
CA GLU A 603 -40.68 9.32 6.63
C GLU A 603 -41.00 10.55 5.76
N THR A 604 -42.28 10.81 5.50
CA THR A 604 -42.76 11.90 4.68
C THR A 604 -43.99 12.56 5.33
N TRP A 605 -44.25 13.81 5.00
CA TRP A 605 -45.38 14.56 5.55
C TRP A 605 -46.74 14.02 5.10
N HIS A 606 -46.82 13.31 3.98
CA HIS A 606 -48.09 12.83 3.37
C HIS A 606 -48.38 11.36 3.65
N ALA A 607 -47.43 10.60 4.14
CA ALA A 607 -47.61 9.16 4.41
C ALA A 607 -46.95 8.76 5.75
N LYS A 608 -47.65 7.97 6.53
CA LYS A 608 -47.06 7.37 7.74
C LYS A 608 -46.07 6.26 7.33
N PRO A 609 -44.97 6.14 8.06
CA PRO A 609 -44.07 5.01 7.84
C PRO A 609 -44.78 3.67 7.99
N GLN A 610 -44.61 2.79 7.04
CA GLN A 610 -45.12 1.42 7.05
C GLN A 610 -43.92 0.46 7.22
N ALA A 611 -44.12 -0.58 8.04
CA ALA A 611 -43.13 -1.65 8.12
C ALA A 611 -43.06 -2.41 6.78
N MET A 612 -41.88 -2.77 6.37
CA MET A 612 -41.65 -3.64 5.23
C MET A 612 -42.14 -5.04 5.55
N ASP A 613 -42.92 -5.65 4.65
CA ASP A 613 -43.36 -7.03 4.75
C ASP A 613 -42.66 -7.96 3.74
N PHE A 614 -43.00 -9.25 3.78
CA PHE A 614 -42.41 -10.25 2.89
C PHE A 614 -42.68 -9.93 1.40
N PHE A 615 -43.87 -9.44 1.08
CA PHE A 615 -44.25 -9.19 -0.32
C PHE A 615 -43.61 -7.91 -0.85
N ASP A 616 -43.37 -6.94 0.02
CA ASP A 616 -42.64 -5.74 -0.34
C ASP A 616 -41.18 -6.09 -0.73
N PHE A 617 -40.51 -6.89 0.12
CA PHE A 617 -39.13 -7.30 -0.17
C PHE A 617 -39.04 -8.25 -1.37
N LYS A 618 -40.02 -9.20 -1.48
CA LYS A 618 -40.14 -10.06 -2.65
C LYS A 618 -40.26 -9.26 -3.95
N GLY A 619 -41.14 -8.24 -3.96
CA GLY A 619 -41.30 -7.37 -5.12
C GLY A 619 -40.03 -6.64 -5.53
N GLU A 620 -39.20 -6.19 -4.57
CA GLU A 620 -37.92 -5.57 -4.87
C GLU A 620 -36.92 -6.57 -5.49
N ILE A 621 -36.89 -7.83 -4.99
CA ILE A 621 -36.07 -8.88 -5.59
C ILE A 621 -36.59 -9.28 -6.97
N GLU A 622 -37.89 -9.32 -7.16
CA GLU A 622 -38.52 -9.56 -8.47
C GLU A 622 -38.15 -8.47 -9.48
N GLU A 623 -38.11 -7.21 -9.07
CA GLU A 623 -37.70 -6.08 -9.93
C GLU A 623 -36.23 -6.22 -10.36
N VAL A 624 -35.34 -6.63 -9.45
CA VAL A 624 -33.93 -6.93 -9.75
C VAL A 624 -33.82 -8.03 -10.80
N LEU A 625 -34.54 -9.13 -10.63
CA LEU A 625 -34.52 -10.27 -11.54
C LEU A 625 -35.22 -9.95 -12.89
N ALA A 626 -36.32 -9.20 -12.86
CA ALA A 626 -37.04 -8.74 -14.04
C ALA A 626 -36.21 -7.80 -14.91
N SER A 627 -35.34 -6.95 -14.30
CA SER A 627 -34.42 -6.10 -15.01
C SER A 627 -33.44 -6.88 -15.92
N GLY A 628 -33.03 -8.07 -15.47
CA GLY A 628 -32.26 -9.04 -16.26
C GLY A 628 -33.13 -9.95 -17.13
N ARG A 629 -34.45 -9.84 -17.05
CA ARG A 629 -35.40 -10.71 -17.73
C ARG A 629 -35.27 -12.18 -17.34
N VAL A 630 -34.82 -12.44 -16.11
CA VAL A 630 -34.65 -13.80 -15.60
C VAL A 630 -36.00 -14.36 -15.18
N GLN A 631 -36.41 -15.49 -15.76
CA GLN A 631 -37.62 -16.21 -15.32
C GLN A 631 -37.28 -17.10 -14.13
N VAL A 632 -38.02 -16.95 -13.05
CA VAL A 632 -37.74 -17.61 -11.78
C VAL A 632 -38.99 -18.26 -11.21
N ASP A 633 -38.77 -19.39 -10.55
CA ASP A 633 -39.73 -20.01 -9.66
C ASP A 633 -39.34 -19.82 -8.20
N TYR A 634 -40.32 -19.91 -7.30
CA TYR A 634 -40.10 -19.78 -5.88
C TYR A 634 -40.59 -21.00 -5.14
N VAL A 635 -39.71 -21.53 -4.24
CA VAL A 635 -40.10 -22.58 -3.32
C VAL A 635 -39.80 -22.15 -1.90
N ARG A 636 -40.46 -22.77 -0.91
CA ARG A 636 -40.19 -22.43 0.50
C ARG A 636 -38.73 -22.73 0.85
N SER A 637 -38.05 -21.80 1.53
CA SER A 637 -36.70 -22.05 2.01
C SER A 637 -36.69 -22.84 3.30
N GLU A 638 -35.73 -23.77 3.42
CA GLU A 638 -35.50 -24.58 4.62
C GLU A 638 -34.28 -24.11 5.42
N ARG A 639 -33.72 -22.94 5.09
CA ARG A 639 -32.52 -22.39 5.76
C ARG A 639 -32.85 -22.02 7.21
N SER A 640 -32.09 -22.55 8.14
CA SER A 640 -32.33 -22.37 9.59
C SER A 640 -32.13 -20.93 10.09
N TRP A 641 -31.38 -20.10 9.36
CA TRP A 641 -31.20 -18.70 9.70
C TRP A 641 -32.24 -17.74 9.13
N LEU A 642 -33.20 -18.27 8.36
CA LEU A 642 -34.31 -17.51 7.84
C LEU A 642 -35.62 -17.85 8.57
N HIS A 643 -36.56 -16.90 8.53
CA HIS A 643 -37.88 -17.09 9.10
C HIS A 643 -38.66 -18.18 8.31
N PRO A 644 -39.16 -19.24 8.94
CA PRO A 644 -39.72 -20.40 8.24
C PRO A 644 -40.97 -20.13 7.41
N GLY A 645 -41.68 -19.02 7.70
CA GLY A 645 -42.89 -18.62 6.96
C GLY A 645 -42.74 -17.37 6.10
N GLN A 646 -41.55 -16.77 6.08
CA GLN A 646 -41.28 -15.53 5.36
C GLN A 646 -39.93 -15.61 4.63
N SER A 647 -39.69 -16.70 3.90
CA SER A 647 -38.48 -16.93 3.13
C SER A 647 -38.78 -17.85 1.93
N ALA A 648 -37.97 -17.70 0.89
CA ALA A 648 -38.05 -18.49 -0.32
C ALA A 648 -36.64 -18.72 -0.93
N GLU A 649 -36.50 -19.87 -1.58
CA GLU A 649 -35.43 -20.13 -2.55
C GLU A 649 -35.89 -19.62 -3.92
N VAL A 650 -34.93 -19.09 -4.68
CA VAL A 650 -35.11 -18.63 -6.05
C VAL A 650 -34.56 -19.67 -7.01
N LEU A 651 -35.37 -20.16 -7.91
CA LEU A 651 -34.99 -21.20 -8.86
C LEU A 651 -34.99 -20.65 -10.28
N VAL A 652 -33.99 -21.01 -11.07
CA VAL A 652 -33.93 -20.85 -12.52
C VAL A 652 -33.79 -22.23 -13.12
N ASP A 653 -34.69 -22.63 -14.01
CA ASP A 653 -34.70 -23.96 -14.62
C ASP A 653 -34.61 -25.10 -13.57
N GLY A 654 -35.30 -24.92 -12.44
CA GLY A 654 -35.35 -25.89 -11.35
C GLY A 654 -34.09 -25.97 -10.48
N LYS A 655 -33.09 -25.11 -10.69
CA LYS A 655 -31.86 -25.01 -9.90
C LYS A 655 -31.88 -23.75 -9.03
N SER A 656 -31.53 -23.88 -7.74
CA SER A 656 -31.44 -22.73 -6.84
C SER A 656 -30.30 -21.82 -7.26
N ILE A 657 -30.62 -20.55 -7.47
CA ILE A 657 -29.68 -19.47 -7.70
C ILE A 657 -29.47 -18.61 -6.45
N GLY A 658 -30.19 -18.91 -5.38
CA GLY A 658 -30.09 -18.19 -4.12
C GLY A 658 -31.38 -18.16 -3.35
N TYR A 659 -31.49 -17.21 -2.43
CA TYR A 659 -32.61 -17.13 -1.51
C TYR A 659 -32.89 -15.69 -1.10
N PHE A 660 -34.11 -15.46 -0.58
CA PHE A 660 -34.44 -14.22 0.11
C PHE A 660 -35.44 -14.47 1.24
N GLY A 661 -35.51 -13.54 2.18
CA GLY A 661 -36.49 -13.62 3.28
C GLY A 661 -36.10 -12.78 4.48
N ARG A 662 -36.88 -12.89 5.53
CA ARG A 662 -36.57 -12.30 6.83
C ARG A 662 -35.56 -13.17 7.56
N LEU A 663 -34.64 -12.57 8.27
CA LEU A 663 -33.79 -13.30 9.22
C LEU A 663 -34.65 -13.99 10.29
N HIS A 664 -34.17 -15.11 10.81
CA HIS A 664 -34.86 -15.79 11.89
C HIS A 664 -34.96 -14.91 13.13
N PRO A 665 -36.13 -14.76 13.80
CA PRO A 665 -36.27 -13.86 14.95
C PRO A 665 -35.22 -14.05 16.05
N SER A 666 -34.85 -15.31 16.33
CA SER A 666 -33.79 -15.58 17.32
C SER A 666 -32.42 -15.05 16.90
N LEU A 667 -32.16 -14.93 15.59
CA LEU A 667 -30.93 -14.37 15.09
C LEU A 667 -31.00 -12.83 15.09
N GLU A 668 -32.15 -12.25 14.78
CA GLU A 668 -32.40 -10.82 14.93
C GLU A 668 -32.15 -10.39 16.39
N ASP A 669 -32.71 -11.12 17.37
CA ASP A 669 -32.49 -10.87 18.80
C ASP A 669 -31.03 -11.02 19.20
N ALA A 670 -30.34 -12.07 18.74
CA ALA A 670 -28.94 -12.33 19.07
C ALA A 670 -27.98 -11.29 18.50
N LEU A 671 -28.38 -10.61 17.41
CA LEU A 671 -27.61 -9.58 16.72
C LEU A 671 -28.08 -8.15 17.03
N ASP A 672 -29.03 -7.99 17.97
CA ASP A 672 -29.65 -6.70 18.32
C ASP A 672 -30.18 -5.95 17.07
N LEU A 673 -30.86 -6.69 16.20
CA LEU A 673 -31.47 -6.16 15.00
C LEU A 673 -33.00 -6.17 15.13
N SER A 674 -33.65 -5.17 14.56
CA SER A 674 -35.09 -5.20 14.29
C SER A 674 -35.36 -6.13 13.08
N THR A 675 -36.63 -6.23 12.66
CA THR A 675 -36.99 -6.98 11.46
C THR A 675 -36.08 -6.66 10.29
N THR A 676 -35.36 -7.67 9.82
CA THR A 676 -34.31 -7.52 8.80
C THR A 676 -34.54 -8.51 7.66
N TRP A 677 -34.57 -7.97 6.45
CA TRP A 677 -34.76 -8.70 5.21
C TRP A 677 -33.44 -8.89 4.50
N VAL A 678 -33.19 -10.07 3.99
CA VAL A 678 -31.94 -10.43 3.33
C VAL A 678 -32.21 -11.22 2.05
N ALA A 679 -31.35 -11.02 1.07
CA ALA A 679 -31.26 -11.86 -0.12
C ALA A 679 -29.81 -12.12 -0.47
N GLU A 680 -29.54 -13.31 -1.00
CA GLU A 680 -28.25 -13.66 -1.57
C GLU A 680 -28.48 -14.48 -2.82
N LEU A 681 -27.98 -14.00 -3.97
CA LEU A 681 -28.25 -14.54 -5.30
C LEU A 681 -26.93 -14.76 -6.05
N ASP A 682 -26.85 -15.81 -6.84
CA ASP A 682 -25.77 -16.03 -7.79
C ASP A 682 -25.75 -14.90 -8.83
N GLN A 683 -24.70 -14.11 -8.84
CA GLN A 683 -24.56 -12.97 -9.74
C GLN A 683 -24.60 -13.38 -11.21
N SER A 684 -23.99 -14.53 -11.55
CA SER A 684 -23.95 -15.02 -12.94
C SER A 684 -25.35 -15.32 -13.46
N ALA A 685 -26.22 -15.88 -12.60
CA ALA A 685 -27.61 -16.16 -12.94
C ALA A 685 -28.44 -14.88 -13.04
N VAL A 686 -28.22 -13.91 -12.16
CA VAL A 686 -28.92 -12.60 -12.20
C VAL A 686 -28.57 -11.81 -13.46
N LEU A 687 -27.31 -11.91 -13.93
CA LEU A 687 -26.83 -11.23 -15.14
C LEU A 687 -27.14 -12.00 -16.43
N GLN A 688 -27.70 -13.21 -16.33
CA GLN A 688 -28.12 -13.97 -17.50
C GLN A 688 -29.32 -13.28 -18.13
N THR A 689 -29.26 -13.00 -19.43
CA THR A 689 -30.36 -12.37 -20.17
C THR A 689 -31.00 -13.33 -21.15
N TYR A 690 -32.30 -13.19 -21.29
CA TYR A 690 -33.06 -13.88 -22.32
C TYR A 690 -33.33 -12.91 -23.48
N VAL A 691 -33.13 -13.38 -24.69
CA VAL A 691 -33.39 -12.58 -25.90
C VAL A 691 -34.91 -12.38 -26.01
N SER A 692 -35.32 -11.13 -26.06
CA SER A 692 -36.76 -10.81 -26.30
C SER A 692 -37.17 -11.23 -27.70
N ASN A 693 -38.21 -12.05 -27.78
CA ASN A 693 -38.87 -12.33 -29.05
C ASN A 693 -39.99 -11.32 -29.26
N PHE A 694 -39.98 -10.69 -30.44
CA PHE A 694 -41.06 -9.80 -30.83
C PHE A 694 -42.37 -10.62 -30.99
N THR A 695 -43.44 -10.20 -30.30
CA THR A 695 -44.79 -10.68 -30.48
C THR A 695 -45.67 -9.53 -30.91
N GLU A 696 -46.43 -9.70 -32.01
CA GLU A 696 -47.32 -8.66 -32.50
C GLU A 696 -48.48 -8.46 -31.50
N LEU A 697 -48.71 -7.19 -31.13
CA LEU A 697 -49.86 -6.84 -30.27
C LEU A 697 -51.18 -7.12 -30.97
N SER A 698 -52.10 -7.81 -30.28
CA SER A 698 -53.42 -8.03 -30.78
C SER A 698 -54.20 -6.71 -30.93
N ARG A 699 -54.86 -6.52 -32.04
CA ARG A 699 -55.77 -5.36 -32.31
C ARG A 699 -57.20 -5.62 -31.88
N PHE A 700 -57.49 -6.80 -31.34
CA PHE A 700 -58.82 -7.21 -30.95
C PHE A 700 -59.00 -7.05 -29.42
N PRO A 701 -60.25 -6.80 -28.96
CA PRO A 701 -60.54 -6.59 -27.55
C PRO A 701 -60.27 -7.85 -26.73
N SER A 702 -59.67 -7.66 -25.56
CA SER A 702 -59.55 -8.71 -24.54
C SER A 702 -60.81 -8.78 -23.69
N VAL A 703 -61.07 -9.95 -23.11
CA VAL A 703 -62.20 -10.18 -22.19
C VAL A 703 -61.67 -10.73 -20.88
N ARG A 704 -61.91 -10.05 -19.78
CA ARG A 704 -61.59 -10.53 -18.43
C ARG A 704 -62.71 -11.37 -17.84
N ARG A 705 -62.34 -12.49 -17.22
CA ARG A 705 -63.18 -13.32 -16.37
C ARG A 705 -62.48 -13.63 -15.07
N ASP A 706 -63.20 -13.52 -13.98
CA ASP A 706 -62.63 -13.77 -12.65
C ASP A 706 -63.20 -15.10 -12.10
N ILE A 707 -62.33 -15.86 -11.42
CA ILE A 707 -62.69 -17.06 -10.69
C ILE A 707 -62.26 -16.95 -9.25
N ALA A 708 -63.09 -17.34 -8.30
CA ALA A 708 -62.72 -17.47 -6.90
C ALA A 708 -62.76 -18.95 -6.52
N LEU A 709 -61.61 -19.48 -6.17
CA LEU A 709 -61.39 -20.89 -5.88
C LEU A 709 -61.20 -21.10 -4.39
N LEU A 710 -61.92 -22.07 -3.81
CA LEU A 710 -61.67 -22.63 -2.49
C LEU A 710 -60.73 -23.81 -2.67
N ILE A 711 -59.54 -23.72 -2.08
CA ILE A 711 -58.46 -24.70 -2.29
C ILE A 711 -57.67 -24.89 -1.01
N SER A 712 -57.01 -26.01 -0.86
CA SER A 712 -56.11 -26.28 0.27
C SER A 712 -54.99 -25.22 0.38
N ASP A 713 -54.72 -24.76 1.58
CA ASP A 713 -53.64 -23.83 1.89
C ASP A 713 -52.25 -24.41 1.66
N LYS A 714 -52.12 -25.74 1.51
CA LYS A 714 -50.89 -26.47 1.24
C LYS A 714 -50.43 -26.42 -0.22
N ILE A 715 -51.30 -26.03 -1.16
CA ILE A 715 -50.99 -25.98 -2.59
C ILE A 715 -50.41 -24.62 -2.91
N ASN A 716 -49.25 -24.58 -3.59
CA ASN A 716 -48.66 -23.31 -3.95
C ASN A 716 -49.46 -22.56 -5.01
N VAL A 717 -49.49 -21.23 -4.90
CA VAL A 717 -50.24 -20.41 -5.87
C VAL A 717 -49.64 -20.55 -7.27
N SER A 718 -48.30 -20.64 -7.38
CA SER A 718 -47.61 -20.86 -8.65
C SER A 718 -48.05 -22.14 -9.38
N GLU A 719 -48.22 -23.22 -8.66
CA GLU A 719 -48.74 -24.49 -9.25
C GLU A 719 -50.13 -24.34 -9.83
N ILE A 720 -51.00 -23.61 -9.13
CA ILE A 720 -52.33 -23.31 -9.59
C ILE A 720 -52.33 -22.42 -10.84
N GLN A 721 -51.52 -21.36 -10.79
CA GLN A 721 -51.39 -20.41 -11.89
C GLN A 721 -50.82 -21.08 -13.15
N GLN A 722 -49.76 -21.85 -13.04
CA GLN A 722 -49.17 -22.62 -14.15
C GLN A 722 -50.18 -23.62 -14.73
N LEU A 723 -51.00 -24.26 -13.90
CA LEU A 723 -52.02 -25.17 -14.37
C LEU A 723 -53.14 -24.42 -15.15
N ILE A 724 -53.53 -23.23 -14.65
CA ILE A 724 -54.50 -22.36 -15.34
C ILE A 724 -53.93 -21.95 -16.71
N GLU A 725 -52.68 -21.43 -16.77
CA GLU A 725 -52.03 -20.99 -18.02
C GLU A 725 -51.92 -22.13 -19.02
N LYS A 726 -51.44 -23.30 -18.56
CA LYS A 726 -51.32 -24.50 -19.40
C LYS A 726 -52.66 -24.97 -19.96
N THR A 727 -53.70 -24.92 -19.12
CA THR A 727 -55.05 -25.40 -19.51
C THR A 727 -55.78 -24.39 -20.37
N GLY A 728 -55.57 -23.09 -20.16
CA GLY A 728 -56.18 -22.01 -20.92
C GLY A 728 -55.70 -21.95 -22.36
N GLY A 729 -54.52 -22.50 -22.65
CA GLY A 729 -53.92 -22.57 -23.99
C GLY A 729 -53.74 -21.21 -24.66
N GLU A 730 -53.76 -21.19 -25.98
CA GLU A 730 -53.46 -20.00 -26.80
C GLU A 730 -54.44 -18.82 -26.68
N LEU A 731 -55.65 -19.10 -26.14
CA LEU A 731 -56.68 -18.08 -25.98
C LEU A 731 -56.60 -17.34 -24.64
N LEU A 732 -55.87 -17.88 -23.68
CA LEU A 732 -55.61 -17.22 -22.38
C LEU A 732 -54.35 -16.41 -22.51
N ASP A 733 -54.45 -15.09 -22.59
CA ASP A 733 -53.36 -14.18 -22.72
C ASP A 733 -52.53 -14.06 -21.41
N SER A 734 -53.24 -13.91 -20.29
CA SER A 734 -52.59 -13.78 -18.99
C SER A 734 -53.52 -14.14 -17.84
N THR A 735 -52.94 -14.53 -16.72
CA THR A 735 -53.67 -14.77 -15.45
C THR A 735 -52.83 -14.23 -14.27
N TRP A 736 -53.56 -13.70 -13.27
CA TRP A 736 -52.91 -13.21 -12.03
C TRP A 736 -53.84 -13.34 -10.84
N LEU A 737 -53.25 -13.62 -9.67
CA LEU A 737 -53.97 -13.62 -8.40
C LEU A 737 -54.17 -12.15 -7.96
N PHE A 738 -55.43 -11.76 -7.65
CA PHE A 738 -55.74 -10.42 -7.17
C PHE A 738 -56.37 -10.36 -5.77
N ASP A 739 -56.81 -11.50 -5.21
CA ASP A 739 -57.32 -11.54 -3.84
C ASP A 739 -57.06 -12.90 -3.18
N VAL A 740 -56.75 -12.86 -1.89
CA VAL A 740 -56.54 -14.01 -1.01
C VAL A 740 -57.39 -13.80 0.25
N TYR A 741 -58.37 -14.70 0.51
CA TYR A 741 -59.23 -14.60 1.66
C TYR A 741 -59.19 -15.87 2.51
N THR A 742 -59.00 -15.72 3.82
CA THR A 742 -58.93 -16.79 4.81
C THR A 742 -59.88 -16.56 5.99
N GLY A 743 -60.95 -15.77 5.79
CA GLY A 743 -61.85 -15.35 6.84
C GLY A 743 -63.11 -16.20 6.97
N GLN A 744 -64.14 -15.64 7.58
CA GLN A 744 -65.43 -16.28 7.83
C GLN A 744 -66.05 -16.88 6.54
N GLY A 745 -66.48 -18.15 6.57
CA GLY A 745 -67.01 -18.85 5.44
C GLY A 745 -66.02 -19.67 4.62
N VAL A 746 -64.74 -19.73 5.04
CA VAL A 746 -63.69 -20.62 4.50
C VAL A 746 -63.41 -21.71 5.52
N GLU A 747 -63.43 -23.00 5.10
CA GLU A 747 -63.13 -24.13 5.94
C GLU A 747 -61.69 -24.11 6.44
N ASP A 748 -61.40 -24.62 7.65
CA ASP A 748 -60.06 -24.75 8.19
C ASP A 748 -59.15 -25.57 7.24
N GLY A 749 -57.93 -25.10 7.01
CA GLY A 749 -56.99 -25.70 6.05
C GLY A 749 -57.26 -25.38 4.57
N LYS A 750 -58.21 -24.49 4.29
CA LYS A 750 -58.49 -23.97 2.96
C LYS A 750 -58.34 -22.45 2.92
N ARG A 751 -58.18 -21.92 1.71
CA ARG A 751 -58.18 -20.47 1.41
C ARG A 751 -58.96 -20.21 0.13
N SER A 752 -59.51 -19.03 0.02
CA SER A 752 -60.12 -18.55 -1.22
C SER A 752 -59.12 -17.74 -2.01
N LEU A 753 -58.86 -18.17 -3.24
CA LEU A 753 -57.95 -17.49 -4.16
C LEU A 753 -58.75 -16.95 -5.34
N ALA A 754 -58.66 -15.63 -5.60
CA ALA A 754 -59.33 -15.03 -6.73
C ALA A 754 -58.34 -14.73 -7.85
N PHE A 755 -58.52 -15.39 -8.98
CA PHE A 755 -57.71 -15.19 -10.18
C PHE A 755 -58.50 -14.42 -11.23
N ALA A 756 -57.81 -13.44 -11.87
CA ALA A 756 -58.28 -12.82 -13.09
C ALA A 756 -57.66 -13.55 -14.29
N LEU A 757 -58.47 -13.86 -15.27
CA LEU A 757 -58.12 -14.53 -16.51
C LEU A 757 -58.42 -13.57 -17.65
N LEU A 758 -57.40 -13.19 -18.41
CA LEU A 758 -57.57 -12.33 -19.56
C LEU A 758 -57.55 -13.17 -20.84
N TRP A 759 -58.64 -13.13 -21.58
CA TRP A 759 -58.79 -13.89 -22.81
C TRP A 759 -58.65 -12.99 -24.02
N GLN A 760 -57.81 -13.35 -24.98
CA GLN A 760 -57.61 -12.60 -26.19
C GLN A 760 -57.12 -13.51 -27.34
N HIS A 761 -57.54 -13.17 -28.58
CA HIS A 761 -57.02 -13.86 -29.75
C HIS A 761 -56.24 -12.88 -30.62
N PRO A 762 -55.10 -13.29 -31.23
CA PRO A 762 -54.25 -12.37 -31.96
C PRO A 762 -54.90 -11.84 -33.26
N SER A 763 -55.83 -12.55 -33.88
CA SER A 763 -56.32 -12.22 -35.21
C SER A 763 -57.86 -12.02 -35.33
N ARG A 764 -58.65 -12.16 -34.24
CA ARG A 764 -60.09 -11.97 -34.22
C ARG A 764 -60.65 -11.69 -32.82
N THR A 765 -61.90 -11.23 -32.77
CA THR A 765 -62.64 -11.13 -31.51
C THR A 765 -63.08 -12.53 -31.06
N LEU A 766 -62.98 -12.80 -29.77
CA LEU A 766 -63.47 -14.07 -29.15
C LEU A 766 -64.93 -14.04 -28.97
N GLU A 767 -65.58 -15.23 -29.15
CA GLU A 767 -66.95 -15.45 -28.83
C GLU A 767 -67.16 -15.84 -27.37
N ASP A 768 -68.28 -15.46 -26.74
CA ASP A 768 -68.57 -15.78 -25.36
C ASP A 768 -68.64 -17.34 -25.11
N ALA A 769 -69.00 -18.11 -26.12
CA ALA A 769 -69.01 -19.57 -26.04
C ALA A 769 -67.60 -20.18 -25.92
N GLU A 770 -66.61 -19.61 -26.58
CA GLU A 770 -65.21 -20.05 -26.52
C GLU A 770 -64.66 -19.79 -25.14
N ILE A 771 -64.90 -18.57 -24.62
CA ILE A 771 -64.40 -18.14 -23.28
C ILE A 771 -65.04 -19.03 -22.25
N LYS A 772 -66.35 -19.28 -22.33
CA LYS A 772 -67.10 -20.19 -21.40
C LYS A 772 -66.51 -21.58 -21.45
N SER A 773 -66.27 -22.13 -22.62
CA SER A 773 -65.69 -23.48 -22.76
C SER A 773 -64.29 -23.58 -22.15
N GLY A 774 -63.47 -22.56 -22.36
CA GLY A 774 -62.14 -22.48 -21.74
C GLY A 774 -62.22 -22.39 -20.21
N MET A 775 -63.12 -21.54 -19.70
CA MET A 775 -63.39 -21.44 -18.25
C MET A 775 -63.80 -22.73 -17.62
N ASP A 776 -64.87 -23.42 -18.24
CA ASP A 776 -65.35 -24.68 -17.75
C ASP A 776 -64.28 -25.77 -17.77
N HIS A 777 -63.41 -25.77 -18.78
CA HIS A 777 -62.26 -26.68 -18.87
C HIS A 777 -61.26 -26.45 -17.77
N ILE A 778 -60.86 -25.20 -17.53
CA ILE A 778 -59.92 -24.82 -16.44
C ILE A 778 -60.50 -25.26 -15.09
N LEU A 779 -61.75 -24.96 -14.81
CA LEU A 779 -62.41 -25.34 -13.56
C LEU A 779 -62.42 -26.83 -13.35
N GLN A 780 -62.79 -27.63 -14.40
CA GLN A 780 -62.80 -29.08 -14.33
C GLN A 780 -61.36 -29.63 -14.08
N VAL A 781 -60.36 -29.10 -14.69
CA VAL A 781 -58.96 -29.56 -14.47
C VAL A 781 -58.46 -29.19 -13.05
N LEU A 782 -58.81 -28.02 -12.54
CA LEU A 782 -58.49 -27.60 -11.17
C LEU A 782 -59.25 -28.45 -10.12
N GLU A 783 -60.51 -28.78 -10.37
CA GLU A 783 -61.26 -29.66 -9.50
C GLU A 783 -60.67 -31.07 -9.48
N ASN A 784 -60.36 -31.65 -10.62
CA ASN A 784 -59.73 -32.96 -10.73
C ASN A 784 -58.33 -33.06 -10.10
N THR A 785 -57.51 -32.04 -10.24
CA THR A 785 -56.13 -32.04 -9.80
C THR A 785 -55.98 -31.65 -8.34
N TYR A 786 -56.67 -30.63 -7.91
CA TYR A 786 -56.50 -30.02 -6.58
C TYR A 786 -57.78 -30.06 -5.71
N GLN A 787 -58.83 -30.65 -6.18
CA GLN A 787 -60.15 -30.63 -5.52
C GLN A 787 -60.65 -29.20 -5.24
N ALA A 788 -60.26 -28.27 -6.11
CA ALA A 788 -60.65 -26.88 -6.01
C ALA A 788 -62.17 -26.74 -6.33
N THR A 789 -62.88 -25.96 -5.54
CA THR A 789 -64.27 -25.65 -5.77
C THR A 789 -64.48 -24.15 -5.93
N LEU A 790 -65.44 -23.74 -6.76
CA LEU A 790 -65.82 -22.34 -6.85
C LEU A 790 -66.44 -21.88 -5.53
N ARG A 791 -66.03 -20.72 -5.07
CA ARG A 791 -66.64 -20.08 -3.92
C ARG A 791 -68.04 -19.55 -4.36
N ALA A 792 -69.08 -20.01 -3.71
CA ALA A 792 -70.38 -19.44 -3.91
C ALA A 792 -70.39 -17.96 -3.43
N SER A 793 -70.94 -17.08 -4.27
CA SER A 793 -71.04 -15.63 -3.98
C SER A 793 -72.03 -15.39 -2.80
#